data_92e03b862b8bc4336e352ced8135e9fc
#
_entry.id   92e03b862b8bc4336e352ced8135e9fc
#
_cell.length_a   1.000
_cell.length_b   1.000
_cell.length_c   1.000
_cell.angle_alpha   90.00
_cell.angle_beta   90.00
_cell.angle_gamma   90.00
#
_symmetry.space_group_name_H-M   'P 1'
#
loop_
_entity.id
_entity.type
_entity.pdbx_description
1 polymer ?
#
loop_
_entity_poly.entity_id
_entity_poly.type
_entity_poly.pdbx_seq_one_letter_code
_entity_poly.pdbx_strand_id
1 'polypeptide(L)'
;MKRGMIRLLAVVVVALLGAACSVTRYIPEDAYLLHKVHIETDREAPRRERIPKEEFAKFIRQTPNKRVLGVNFYVWLYAQADSAKHNGWNNWKRRIGEEAVLLDENYTTRSAQNLKIFMDSKGFFRSTSAFEIDTTRRRRATVTYRVQQREPYHIRSLDYEFRDRNLEPIILADTVNTLLKVGERFDITMLDAERERIAVYLKDLGYYNFTVGNIEYVADTLRSDRTVDVKMVVKQHLTGYDDRGEPQLEDNLAYRIGELHILPAYDPNVLPNTTTSLEGLDLKLDTTAYRGLDIVYDNRMPLRRSVLRRAVLLEKGQLYSTSEVERTYAELTSLGYFRSAKISFRELPQRVEHADTIRVDDFDGEQTIVQRSTEGLLACDILCTPTLKQSATIELEGSTTSSFYGLKATVGYQNRNIFRGAEALDISFTGGYEFMKAKDAAMRRATEVGVTAGLTFPRFLLPVDNYFRSAVQPKTKIEASVNFQDRPYYRRTLTSMSLGYQWANRRYSTFSLRPIDINVIHVSRLDSTFLASTQNKYLINSYKTQLIAGLSFGYTYNNQRRNLGGNATLFRLNFESAGNLVDGLERLFGEKRADRDYYTLFGIRYSQYVRADVSLSRKIVLGEKTAFAGRIYAGAARAYSNSDAVPFDRLFYAGGSNSMRGWAARTLGPGSVPDPDSAFPTQLGDMKLEANLEFRFPIWGIVHGATFFDLGNIWYMQSNPSEYSDDAVFHIDNFYKQLGFNTGLGIRLDIKFAVLRLDWGIQLHNPNQPAGERWIHNLRWKNTALNFGVGYPF
;
A
#
# COMPACT_ATOMS: atom_id res chain seq x y z
N MET A 1 32.68 22.90 -16.80
CA MET A 1 31.45 22.70 -16.01
C MET A 1 31.59 23.01 -14.51
N LYS A 2 32.65 22.61 -13.77
CA LYS A 2 32.78 22.82 -12.31
C LYS A 2 32.74 24.31 -11.86
N ARG A 3 33.39 25.22 -12.59
CA ARG A 3 33.39 26.66 -12.23
C ARG A 3 32.03 27.34 -12.45
N GLY A 4 31.22 26.92 -13.42
CA GLY A 4 29.88 27.47 -13.67
C GLY A 4 28.88 27.06 -12.60
N MET A 5 28.92 25.79 -12.14
CA MET A 5 28.05 25.27 -11.11
C MET A 5 28.34 25.89 -9.72
N ILE A 6 29.63 26.14 -9.40
CA ILE A 6 30.03 26.83 -8.16
C ILE A 6 29.58 28.30 -8.20
N ARG A 7 29.67 28.99 -9.34
CA ARG A 7 29.13 30.34 -9.50
C ARG A 7 27.61 30.40 -9.38
N LEU A 8 26.89 29.44 -9.97
CA LEU A 8 25.44 29.35 -9.82
C LEU A 8 25.04 29.09 -8.37
N LEU A 9 25.74 28.19 -7.67
CA LEU A 9 25.52 27.91 -6.27
C LEU A 9 25.80 29.14 -5.39
N ALA A 10 26.89 29.87 -5.69
CA ALA A 10 27.23 31.10 -4.99
C ALA A 10 26.20 32.23 -5.21
N VAL A 11 25.67 32.38 -6.44
CA VAL A 11 24.62 33.34 -6.75
C VAL A 11 23.32 32.96 -6.01
N VAL A 12 22.95 31.67 -5.95
CA VAL A 12 21.77 31.17 -5.21
C VAL A 12 21.95 31.43 -3.71
N VAL A 13 23.15 31.20 -3.15
CA VAL A 13 23.44 31.46 -1.72
C VAL A 13 23.39 32.97 -1.41
N VAL A 14 23.92 33.81 -2.28
CA VAL A 14 23.87 35.27 -2.12
C VAL A 14 22.44 35.81 -2.25
N ALA A 15 21.65 35.29 -3.19
CA ALA A 15 20.22 35.62 -3.33
C ALA A 15 19.40 35.17 -2.11
N LEU A 16 19.71 34.01 -1.53
CA LEU A 16 19.09 33.51 -0.30
C LEU A 16 19.47 34.36 0.93
N LEU A 17 20.72 34.79 1.05
CA LEU A 17 21.17 35.68 2.11
C LEU A 17 20.56 37.08 1.99
N GLY A 18 20.38 37.60 0.78
CA GLY A 18 19.70 38.87 0.51
C GLY A 18 18.21 38.83 0.87
N ALA A 19 17.55 37.69 0.62
CA ALA A 19 16.15 37.48 0.99
C ALA A 19 15.93 37.43 2.52
N ALA A 20 16.95 37.02 3.32
CA ALA A 20 16.84 36.94 4.77
C ALA A 20 16.65 38.30 5.47
N CYS A 21 17.24 39.38 4.92
CA CYS A 21 17.16 40.72 5.51
C CYS A 21 15.89 41.51 5.14
N SER A 22 15.14 41.09 4.14
CA SER A 22 14.05 41.88 3.56
C SER A 22 12.65 41.52 4.01
N VAL A 23 12.39 40.30 4.58
CA VAL A 23 11.03 39.81 4.87
C VAL A 23 10.30 40.65 5.92
N THR A 24 11.02 41.13 6.96
CA THR A 24 10.41 41.97 8.02
C THR A 24 10.00 43.37 7.52
N ARG A 25 10.41 43.74 6.31
CA ARG A 25 10.06 45.05 5.70
C ARG A 25 8.62 45.04 5.15
N TYR A 26 8.05 43.86 4.91
CA TYR A 26 6.70 43.70 4.35
C TYR A 26 5.64 43.43 5.42
N ILE A 27 6.02 43.53 6.71
CA ILE A 27 5.11 43.28 7.83
C ILE A 27 4.62 44.61 8.38
N PRO A 28 3.32 44.74 8.77
CA PRO A 28 2.81 45.96 9.45
C PRO A 28 3.68 46.35 10.64
N GLU A 29 3.70 47.66 10.95
CA GLU A 29 4.64 48.20 11.97
C GLU A 29 4.38 47.70 13.39
N ASP A 30 3.14 47.37 13.68
CA ASP A 30 2.63 46.88 14.96
C ASP A 30 2.55 45.33 15.05
N ALA A 31 2.99 44.63 14.00
CA ALA A 31 2.90 43.18 13.95
C ALA A 31 4.26 42.47 14.05
N TYR A 32 4.26 41.26 14.59
CA TYR A 32 5.43 40.39 14.70
C TYR A 32 5.28 39.14 13.82
N LEU A 33 6.30 38.83 13.04
CA LEU A 33 6.35 37.56 12.29
C LEU A 33 6.58 36.39 13.25
N LEU A 34 5.72 35.40 13.22
CA LEU A 34 5.93 34.18 13.97
C LEU A 34 7.16 33.42 13.44
N HIS A 35 8.27 33.56 14.17
CA HIS A 35 9.57 33.07 13.74
C HIS A 35 9.82 31.63 14.16
N LYS A 36 9.48 31.26 15.39
CA LYS A 36 9.67 29.91 15.93
C LYS A 36 8.55 29.56 16.90
N VAL A 37 8.22 28.30 16.94
CA VAL A 37 7.42 27.70 17.98
C VAL A 37 8.25 26.59 18.62
N HIS A 38 8.43 26.66 19.92
CA HIS A 38 9.10 25.66 20.73
C HIS A 38 8.11 24.98 21.66
N ILE A 39 8.29 23.69 21.88
CA ILE A 39 7.55 22.93 22.88
C ILE A 39 8.60 22.39 23.84
N GLU A 40 8.51 22.83 25.09
CA GLU A 40 9.32 22.32 26.19
C GLU A 40 8.44 21.39 27.04
N THR A 41 8.93 20.18 27.28
CA THR A 41 8.25 19.21 28.11
C THR A 41 9.14 18.87 29.31
N ASP A 42 8.55 18.78 30.49
CA ASP A 42 9.26 18.28 31.65
C ASP A 42 9.50 16.75 31.54
N ARG A 43 10.12 16.19 32.56
CA ARG A 43 10.47 14.77 32.64
C ARG A 43 9.85 14.06 33.83
N GLU A 44 8.83 14.63 34.47
CA GLU A 44 8.20 14.07 35.65
C GLU A 44 7.48 12.74 35.35
N ALA A 45 6.78 12.66 34.22
CA ALA A 45 6.09 11.43 33.82
C ALA A 45 7.06 10.26 33.54
N PRO A 46 6.69 9.00 33.83
CA PRO A 46 7.48 7.82 33.52
C PRO A 46 7.82 7.72 32.01
N ARG A 47 9.05 7.34 31.69
CA ARG A 47 9.56 7.39 30.31
C ARG A 47 8.69 6.61 29.29
N ARG A 48 8.04 5.52 29.72
CA ARG A 48 7.20 4.70 28.86
C ARG A 48 5.84 5.31 28.56
N GLU A 49 5.37 6.21 29.41
CA GLU A 49 4.04 6.82 29.35
C GLU A 49 4.06 8.26 28.84
N ARG A 50 5.24 8.84 28.67
CA ARG A 50 5.39 10.21 28.15
C ARG A 50 4.82 10.34 26.75
N ILE A 51 4.08 11.42 26.55
CA ILE A 51 3.63 11.82 25.21
C ILE A 51 4.80 12.44 24.47
N PRO A 52 5.12 11.98 23.25
CA PRO A 52 6.17 12.56 22.42
C PRO A 52 5.86 14.00 22.04
N LYS A 53 6.90 14.85 21.91
CA LYS A 53 6.74 16.26 21.52
C LYS A 53 6.03 16.45 20.18
N GLU A 54 6.20 15.51 19.27
CA GLU A 54 5.62 15.49 17.93
C GLU A 54 4.08 15.40 17.98
N GLU A 55 3.53 14.78 19.01
CA GLU A 55 2.08 14.72 19.20
C GLU A 55 1.50 16.06 19.62
N PHE A 56 2.20 16.79 20.48
CA PHE A 56 1.79 18.14 20.89
C PHE A 56 1.76 19.13 19.73
N ALA A 57 2.68 19.01 18.78
CA ALA A 57 2.76 19.90 17.64
C ALA A 57 1.47 19.94 16.80
N LYS A 58 0.68 18.87 16.81
CA LYS A 58 -0.61 18.77 16.09
C LYS A 58 -1.70 19.67 16.67
N PHE A 59 -1.58 20.07 17.93
CA PHE A 59 -2.59 20.88 18.65
C PHE A 59 -2.25 22.37 18.64
N ILE A 60 -1.13 22.75 18.05
CA ILE A 60 -0.72 24.14 17.90
C ILE A 60 -1.40 24.72 16.66
N ARG A 61 -2.22 25.75 16.84
CA ARG A 61 -3.00 26.37 15.76
C ARG A 61 -2.18 27.22 14.81
N GLN A 62 -1.13 27.88 15.33
CA GLN A 62 -0.25 28.71 14.54
C GLN A 62 1.13 28.09 14.39
N THR A 63 1.50 27.75 13.18
CA THR A 63 2.84 27.26 12.84
C THR A 63 3.61 28.29 12.04
N PRO A 64 4.91 28.48 12.30
CA PRO A 64 5.72 29.44 11.56
C PRO A 64 5.85 29.05 10.10
N ASN A 65 6.05 30.05 9.23
CA ASN A 65 6.30 29.83 7.81
C ASN A 65 7.49 28.89 7.57
N LYS A 66 7.40 28.11 6.50
CA LYS A 66 8.49 27.22 6.06
C LYS A 66 9.72 28.01 5.68
N ARG A 67 10.90 27.50 6.05
CA ARG A 67 12.20 28.14 5.78
C ARG A 67 13.05 27.28 4.87
N VAL A 68 13.82 27.97 4.02
CA VAL A 68 14.82 27.42 3.13
C VAL A 68 16.18 27.77 3.69
N LEU A 69 16.99 26.81 4.12
CA LEU A 69 18.33 27.06 4.70
C LEU A 69 18.30 28.14 5.80
N GLY A 70 17.24 28.19 6.62
CA GLY A 70 17.05 29.17 7.67
C GLY A 70 16.42 30.49 7.24
N VAL A 71 16.16 30.70 5.95
CA VAL A 71 15.60 31.93 5.35
C VAL A 71 14.13 31.76 5.02
N ASN A 72 13.30 32.77 5.24
CA ASN A 72 11.86 32.75 4.90
C ASN A 72 11.64 33.03 3.39
N PHE A 73 12.20 32.16 2.54
CA PHE A 73 12.17 32.32 1.08
C PHE A 73 10.74 32.39 0.52
N TYR A 74 9.84 31.56 1.01
CA TYR A 74 8.46 31.53 0.52
C TYR A 74 7.68 32.81 0.87
N VAL A 75 7.91 33.37 2.06
CA VAL A 75 7.33 34.67 2.47
C VAL A 75 7.88 35.81 1.62
N TRP A 76 9.18 35.79 1.34
CA TRP A 76 9.80 36.78 0.44
C TRP A 76 9.22 36.66 -0.99
N LEU A 77 9.04 35.43 -1.51
CA LEU A 77 8.48 35.18 -2.82
C LEU A 77 7.05 35.69 -2.94
N TYR A 78 6.23 35.45 -1.91
CA TYR A 78 4.86 35.95 -1.81
C TYR A 78 4.82 37.48 -1.78
N ALA A 79 5.66 38.11 -0.95
CA ALA A 79 5.74 39.54 -0.83
C ALA A 79 6.23 40.28 -2.11
N GLN A 80 6.93 39.55 -3.00
CA GLN A 80 7.32 40.05 -4.33
C GLN A 80 6.18 39.94 -5.39
N ALA A 81 5.04 39.35 -5.04
CA ALA A 81 3.90 39.27 -5.94
C ALA A 81 3.08 40.56 -5.85
N ASP A 82 2.97 41.30 -6.96
CA ASP A 82 2.12 42.46 -7.08
C ASP A 82 0.64 42.08 -6.98
N SER A 83 -0.07 42.61 -5.99
CA SER A 83 -1.48 42.30 -5.74
C SER A 83 -2.41 42.75 -6.86
N ALA A 84 -2.03 43.78 -7.61
CA ALA A 84 -2.84 44.35 -8.68
C ALA A 84 -2.66 43.62 -10.04
N LYS A 85 -1.58 42.82 -10.20
CA LYS A 85 -1.28 42.17 -11.48
C LYS A 85 -1.60 40.68 -11.47
N HIS A 86 -2.58 40.25 -12.29
CA HIS A 86 -2.99 38.87 -12.45
C HIS A 86 -2.34 38.14 -13.63
N ASN A 87 -1.02 38.35 -13.86
CA ASN A 87 -0.27 37.61 -14.87
C ASN A 87 0.23 36.25 -14.38
N GLY A 88 0.58 35.35 -15.30
CA GLY A 88 1.02 33.99 -14.97
C GLY A 88 2.20 33.92 -13.97
N TRP A 89 3.12 34.89 -14.05
CA TRP A 89 4.29 34.97 -13.18
C TRP A 89 3.92 35.39 -11.74
N ASN A 90 3.04 36.36 -11.54
CA ASN A 90 2.56 36.76 -10.23
C ASN A 90 1.67 35.69 -9.59
N ASN A 91 0.82 35.04 -10.40
CA ASN A 91 0.02 33.90 -9.93
C ASN A 91 0.92 32.73 -9.50
N TRP A 92 2.01 32.47 -10.20
CA TRP A 92 3.00 31.47 -9.82
C TRP A 92 3.69 31.83 -8.49
N LYS A 93 4.12 33.10 -8.30
CA LYS A 93 4.71 33.58 -7.04
C LYS A 93 3.76 33.41 -5.85
N ARG A 94 2.48 33.76 -6.01
CA ARG A 94 1.45 33.58 -4.97
C ARG A 94 1.17 32.12 -4.66
N ARG A 95 1.14 31.26 -5.68
CA ARG A 95 0.87 29.82 -5.50
C ARG A 95 2.01 29.09 -4.82
N ILE A 96 3.25 29.47 -5.09
CA ILE A 96 4.46 28.87 -4.50
C ILE A 96 4.83 29.56 -3.18
N GLY A 97 4.64 30.89 -3.09
CA GLY A 97 4.89 31.66 -1.88
C GLY A 97 3.91 31.35 -0.76
N GLU A 98 4.29 31.72 0.45
CA GLU A 98 3.43 31.64 1.65
C GLU A 98 3.22 33.05 2.21
N GLU A 99 1.99 33.36 2.58
CA GLU A 99 1.69 34.59 3.30
C GLU A 99 2.41 34.61 4.66
N ALA A 100 2.82 35.78 5.12
CA ALA A 100 3.50 35.93 6.40
C ALA A 100 2.56 35.56 7.55
N VAL A 101 2.91 34.56 8.34
CA VAL A 101 2.20 34.21 9.56
C VAL A 101 2.57 35.20 10.67
N LEU A 102 1.65 36.10 10.97
CA LEU A 102 1.81 37.08 12.06
C LEU A 102 1.42 36.42 13.40
N LEU A 103 2.09 36.84 14.48
CA LEU A 103 1.74 36.41 15.81
C LEU A 103 0.32 36.85 16.16
N ASP A 104 -0.50 35.92 16.59
CA ASP A 104 -1.82 36.16 17.16
C ASP A 104 -1.88 35.51 18.56
N GLU A 105 -2.03 36.35 19.57
CA GLU A 105 -2.06 35.91 20.97
C GLU A 105 -3.29 35.05 21.28
N ASN A 106 -4.44 35.32 20.61
CA ASN A 106 -5.63 34.48 20.77
C ASN A 106 -5.39 33.05 20.28
N TYR A 107 -4.72 32.88 19.13
CA TYR A 107 -4.34 31.53 18.65
C TYR A 107 -3.30 30.87 19.56
N THR A 108 -2.39 31.66 20.15
CA THR A 108 -1.40 31.15 21.12
C THR A 108 -2.06 30.66 22.39
N THR A 109 -3.01 31.44 22.96
CA THR A 109 -3.79 31.05 24.12
C THR A 109 -4.64 29.80 23.85
N ARG A 110 -5.35 29.77 22.74
CA ARG A 110 -6.15 28.59 22.33
C ARG A 110 -5.26 27.35 22.11
N SER A 111 -4.04 27.52 21.61
CA SER A 111 -3.11 26.41 21.46
C SER A 111 -2.69 25.84 22.84
N ALA A 112 -2.39 26.69 23.81
CA ALA A 112 -2.09 26.25 25.18
C ALA A 112 -3.28 25.53 25.82
N GLN A 113 -4.52 26.02 25.63
CA GLN A 113 -5.72 25.31 26.07
C GLN A 113 -5.89 23.95 25.39
N ASN A 114 -5.71 23.87 24.07
CA ASN A 114 -5.78 22.62 23.32
C ASN A 114 -4.74 21.60 23.82
N LEU A 115 -3.52 22.04 24.13
CA LEU A 115 -2.48 21.19 24.71
C LEU A 115 -2.92 20.63 26.07
N LYS A 116 -3.54 21.43 26.93
CA LYS A 116 -4.10 20.97 28.21
C LYS A 116 -5.22 19.94 27.99
N ILE A 117 -6.20 20.25 27.14
CA ILE A 117 -7.30 19.33 26.80
C ILE A 117 -6.75 18.01 26.25
N PHE A 118 -5.75 18.06 25.39
CA PHE A 118 -5.11 16.86 24.86
C PHE A 118 -4.43 16.03 25.96
N MET A 119 -3.75 16.65 26.88
CA MET A 119 -3.15 15.93 28.03
C MET A 119 -4.22 15.30 28.93
N ASP A 120 -5.32 16.02 29.19
CA ASP A 120 -6.45 15.47 29.95
C ASP A 120 -7.06 14.25 29.24
N SER A 121 -7.21 14.32 27.91
CA SER A 121 -7.71 13.20 27.13
C SER A 121 -6.80 11.96 27.19
N LYS A 122 -5.53 12.14 27.57
CA LYS A 122 -4.53 11.09 27.75
C LYS A 122 -4.30 10.68 29.21
N GLY A 123 -5.16 11.16 30.11
CA GLY A 123 -5.12 10.82 31.54
C GLY A 123 -4.16 11.67 32.38
N PHE A 124 -3.60 12.75 31.84
CA PHE A 124 -2.70 13.64 32.58
C PHE A 124 -3.46 14.84 33.17
N PHE A 125 -4.46 14.59 34.02
CA PHE A 125 -5.38 15.62 34.54
C PHE A 125 -4.71 16.73 35.35
N ARG A 126 -3.59 16.45 36.02
CA ARG A 126 -2.81 17.45 36.80
C ARG A 126 -1.75 18.17 35.95
N SER A 127 -1.71 17.92 34.65
CA SER A 127 -0.79 18.61 33.75
C SER A 127 -1.11 20.10 33.61
N THR A 128 -0.12 20.88 33.25
CA THR A 128 -0.28 22.30 32.97
C THR A 128 0.36 22.64 31.62
N SER A 129 -0.23 23.61 30.94
CA SER A 129 0.30 24.19 29.70
C SER A 129 0.33 25.70 29.83
N ALA A 130 1.53 26.29 29.74
CA ALA A 130 1.75 27.72 29.72
C ALA A 130 2.52 28.08 28.45
N PHE A 131 2.50 29.33 28.10
CA PHE A 131 3.31 29.85 26.98
C PHE A 131 4.04 31.14 27.36
N GLU A 132 5.12 31.36 26.67
CA GLU A 132 5.93 32.58 26.75
C GLU A 132 6.20 33.08 25.34
N ILE A 133 6.04 34.40 25.15
CA ILE A 133 6.30 35.08 23.89
C ILE A 133 7.54 35.96 24.01
N ASP A 134 8.54 35.63 23.21
CA ASP A 134 9.76 36.43 23.08
C ASP A 134 9.73 37.25 21.78
N THR A 135 9.68 38.58 21.92
CA THR A 135 9.67 39.56 20.82
C THR A 135 10.94 40.40 20.75
N THR A 136 12.00 40.02 21.48
CA THR A 136 13.28 40.82 21.60
C THR A 136 14.00 40.96 20.28
N ARG A 137 13.76 40.16 19.29
CA ARG A 137 14.36 40.26 17.95
C ARG A 137 13.47 41.03 16.98
N ARG A 138 14.10 42.00 16.26
CA ARG A 138 13.46 42.91 15.29
C ARG A 138 12.24 42.29 14.57
N ARG A 139 11.00 42.65 14.98
CA ARG A 139 9.72 42.26 14.41
C ARG A 139 9.57 40.73 14.22
N ARG A 140 10.16 39.91 15.09
CA ARG A 140 10.06 38.45 15.09
C ARG A 140 9.65 37.97 16.47
N ALA A 141 8.66 37.11 16.51
CA ALA A 141 8.19 36.48 17.74
C ALA A 141 8.60 35.01 17.79
N THR A 142 9.04 34.57 18.96
CA THR A 142 9.20 33.14 19.28
C THR A 142 8.22 32.79 20.39
N VAL A 143 7.41 31.78 20.16
CA VAL A 143 6.45 31.26 21.15
C VAL A 143 7.01 29.98 21.72
N THR A 144 7.15 29.93 23.04
CA THR A 144 7.56 28.70 23.76
C THR A 144 6.42 28.20 24.60
N TYR A 145 5.88 27.02 24.28
CA TYR A 145 4.88 26.31 25.08
C TYR A 145 5.60 25.43 26.09
N ARG A 146 5.36 25.65 27.38
CA ARG A 146 5.87 24.82 28.49
C ARG A 146 4.76 23.87 28.92
N VAL A 147 4.97 22.57 28.64
CA VAL A 147 4.03 21.50 28.95
C VAL A 147 4.58 20.64 30.07
N GLN A 148 3.91 20.65 31.22
CA GLN A 148 4.26 19.78 32.35
C GLN A 148 3.38 18.54 32.32
N GLN A 149 3.99 17.42 31.92
CA GLN A 149 3.32 16.12 31.85
C GLN A 149 3.45 15.42 33.21
N ARG A 150 2.66 15.77 34.17
CA ARG A 150 2.69 15.09 35.46
C ARG A 150 2.36 13.60 35.31
N GLU A 151 2.36 12.84 36.40
CA GLU A 151 2.04 11.42 36.35
C GLU A 151 0.61 11.19 35.85
N PRO A 152 0.38 10.22 34.95
CA PRO A 152 -0.94 9.92 34.41
C PRO A 152 -1.80 9.15 35.40
N TYR A 153 -3.08 9.18 35.20
CA TYR A 153 -4.07 8.40 35.93
C TYR A 153 -4.29 7.03 35.25
N HIS A 154 -4.55 6.00 36.07
CA HIS A 154 -4.78 4.63 35.62
C HIS A 154 -6.18 4.16 35.98
N ILE A 155 -6.77 3.30 35.13
CA ILE A 155 -8.09 2.73 35.37
C ILE A 155 -8.02 1.78 36.57
N ARG A 156 -8.79 2.03 37.61
CA ARG A 156 -8.89 1.20 38.81
C ARG A 156 -10.02 0.19 38.73
N SER A 157 -11.20 0.66 38.31
CA SER A 157 -12.38 -0.19 38.10
C SER A 157 -13.06 0.16 36.79
N LEU A 158 -13.73 -0.85 36.23
CA LEU A 158 -14.59 -0.70 35.08
C LEU A 158 -15.96 -1.27 35.44
N ASP A 159 -16.93 -0.40 35.62
CA ASP A 159 -18.29 -0.73 36.00
C ASP A 159 -19.24 -0.54 34.81
N TYR A 160 -20.34 -1.27 34.80
CA TYR A 160 -21.34 -1.23 33.77
C TYR A 160 -22.70 -0.87 34.32
N GLU A 161 -23.40 0.07 33.65
CA GLU A 161 -24.78 0.44 33.93
C GLU A 161 -25.60 0.29 32.64
N PHE A 162 -26.59 -0.59 32.68
CA PHE A 162 -27.46 -0.83 31.51
C PHE A 162 -28.83 -0.21 31.74
N ARG A 163 -29.19 0.80 30.93
CA ARG A 163 -30.56 1.30 30.85
C ARG A 163 -31.39 0.49 29.89
N ASP A 164 -30.75 -0.11 28.89
CA ASP A 164 -31.32 -1.10 27.99
C ASP A 164 -30.97 -2.50 28.48
N ARG A 165 -31.95 -3.20 29.04
CA ARG A 165 -31.76 -4.53 29.66
C ARG A 165 -31.57 -5.62 28.62
N ASN A 166 -32.01 -5.44 27.39
CA ASN A 166 -31.85 -6.44 26.31
C ASN A 166 -30.39 -6.58 25.90
N LEU A 167 -29.59 -5.51 26.03
CA LEU A 167 -28.17 -5.50 25.65
C LEU A 167 -27.21 -5.98 26.75
N GLU A 168 -27.69 -6.01 28.02
CA GLU A 168 -26.85 -6.40 29.18
C GLU A 168 -26.18 -7.77 28.98
N PRO A 169 -26.90 -8.88 28.74
CA PRO A 169 -26.27 -10.20 28.63
C PRO A 169 -25.33 -10.30 27.45
N ILE A 170 -25.62 -9.58 26.36
CA ILE A 170 -24.83 -9.60 25.12
C ILE A 170 -23.48 -8.89 25.32
N ILE A 171 -23.50 -7.70 25.91
CA ILE A 171 -22.28 -6.91 26.15
C ILE A 171 -21.43 -7.57 27.23
N LEU A 172 -22.04 -8.08 28.32
CA LEU A 172 -21.31 -8.78 29.39
C LEU A 172 -20.63 -10.04 28.86
N ALA A 173 -21.24 -10.80 27.98
CA ALA A 173 -20.62 -11.97 27.35
C ALA A 173 -19.41 -11.61 26.49
N ASP A 174 -19.35 -10.40 25.92
CA ASP A 174 -18.27 -9.92 25.06
C ASP A 174 -17.17 -9.14 25.81
N THR A 175 -17.26 -9.02 27.15
CA THR A 175 -16.24 -8.32 27.97
C THR A 175 -14.84 -8.94 27.87
N VAL A 176 -14.73 -10.19 27.47
CA VAL A 176 -13.44 -10.86 27.16
C VAL A 176 -12.66 -10.14 26.05
N ASN A 177 -13.37 -9.51 25.14
CA ASN A 177 -12.79 -8.80 23.98
C ASN A 177 -12.61 -7.29 24.24
N THR A 178 -12.86 -6.80 25.43
CA THR A 178 -12.73 -5.38 25.75
C THR A 178 -11.32 -4.84 25.53
N LEU A 179 -11.24 -3.64 25.00
CA LEU A 179 -9.98 -2.90 24.85
C LEU A 179 -9.55 -2.20 26.14
N LEU A 180 -10.46 -2.08 27.12
CA LEU A 180 -10.23 -1.40 28.38
C LEU A 180 -9.73 -2.40 29.42
N LYS A 181 -8.59 -2.11 30.04
CA LYS A 181 -8.00 -2.97 31.07
C LYS A 181 -7.74 -2.21 32.37
N VAL A 182 -8.09 -2.82 33.48
CA VAL A 182 -7.73 -2.30 34.79
C VAL A 182 -6.21 -2.25 34.95
N GLY A 183 -5.70 -1.15 35.48
CA GLY A 183 -4.26 -0.87 35.60
C GLY A 183 -3.62 -0.20 34.42
N GLU A 184 -4.27 -0.13 33.24
CA GLU A 184 -3.77 0.65 32.11
C GLU A 184 -4.06 2.14 32.27
N ARG A 185 -3.27 2.97 31.56
CA ARG A 185 -3.44 4.43 31.59
C ARG A 185 -4.81 4.80 31.03
N PHE A 186 -5.49 5.73 31.69
CA PHE A 186 -6.70 6.33 31.16
C PHE A 186 -6.42 7.08 29.85
N ASP A 187 -7.16 6.74 28.80
CA ASP A 187 -7.03 7.36 27.48
C ASP A 187 -8.40 7.40 26.81
N ILE A 188 -8.92 8.61 26.56
CA ILE A 188 -10.23 8.80 25.92
C ILE A 188 -10.28 8.14 24.53
N THR A 189 -9.15 8.09 23.81
CA THR A 189 -9.13 7.43 22.50
C THR A 189 -9.35 5.92 22.59
N MET A 190 -8.98 5.29 23.72
CA MET A 190 -9.29 3.88 23.98
C MET A 190 -10.76 3.68 24.36
N LEU A 191 -11.34 4.60 25.13
CA LEU A 191 -12.77 4.61 25.43
C LEU A 191 -13.61 4.75 24.13
N ASP A 192 -13.20 5.66 23.24
CA ASP A 192 -13.86 5.84 21.94
C ASP A 192 -13.72 4.59 21.05
N ALA A 193 -12.53 3.98 21.03
CA ALA A 193 -12.30 2.74 20.29
C ALA A 193 -13.16 1.59 20.81
N GLU A 194 -13.37 1.51 22.14
CA GLU A 194 -14.24 0.49 22.74
C GLU A 194 -15.71 0.75 22.41
N ARG A 195 -16.17 2.01 22.43
CA ARG A 195 -17.52 2.36 21.95
C ARG A 195 -17.75 1.92 20.52
N GLU A 196 -16.75 2.19 19.66
CA GLU A 196 -16.81 1.83 18.25
C GLU A 196 -16.83 0.30 18.05
N ARG A 197 -16.01 -0.43 18.84
CA ARG A 197 -15.98 -1.90 18.84
C ARG A 197 -17.32 -2.50 19.23
N ILE A 198 -17.91 -2.04 20.34
CA ILE A 198 -19.21 -2.53 20.83
C ILE A 198 -20.32 -2.18 19.85
N ALA A 199 -20.32 -0.96 19.28
CA ALA A 199 -21.32 -0.56 18.30
C ALA A 199 -21.26 -1.43 17.04
N VAL A 200 -20.07 -1.77 16.54
CA VAL A 200 -19.91 -2.69 15.39
C VAL A 200 -20.37 -4.09 15.76
N TYR A 201 -19.99 -4.59 16.93
CA TYR A 201 -20.38 -5.90 17.42
C TYR A 201 -21.91 -6.05 17.50
N LEU A 202 -22.60 -5.10 18.13
CA LEU A 202 -24.05 -5.11 18.26
C LEU A 202 -24.74 -4.95 16.89
N LYS A 203 -24.23 -4.11 16.01
CA LYS A 203 -24.73 -3.99 14.63
C LYS A 203 -24.60 -5.28 13.86
N ASP A 204 -23.57 -6.08 14.09
CA ASP A 204 -23.42 -7.39 13.44
C ASP A 204 -24.39 -8.44 14.03
N LEU A 205 -24.98 -8.17 15.20
CA LEU A 205 -26.05 -8.98 15.81
C LEU A 205 -27.46 -8.46 15.49
N GLY A 206 -27.60 -7.49 14.60
CA GLY A 206 -28.88 -6.98 14.17
C GLY A 206 -29.31 -5.62 14.73
N TYR A 207 -28.61 -5.07 15.71
CA TYR A 207 -29.01 -3.80 16.36
C TYR A 207 -28.67 -2.59 15.48
N TYR A 208 -29.44 -2.42 14.41
CA TYR A 208 -29.21 -1.41 13.34
C TYR A 208 -29.09 0.02 13.88
N ASN A 209 -30.00 0.40 14.78
CA ASN A 209 -30.09 1.76 15.33
C ASN A 209 -29.04 2.05 16.43
N PHE A 210 -28.31 1.03 16.88
CA PHE A 210 -27.29 1.23 17.90
C PHE A 210 -26.10 2.01 17.35
N THR A 211 -25.71 3.08 18.03
CA THR A 211 -24.59 3.93 17.64
C THR A 211 -23.61 4.14 18.80
N VAL A 212 -22.43 4.69 18.51
CA VAL A 212 -21.47 5.08 19.56
C VAL A 212 -22.08 6.07 20.57
N GLY A 213 -23.10 6.84 20.19
CA GLY A 213 -23.83 7.77 21.07
C GLY A 213 -24.69 7.10 22.13
N ASN A 214 -25.01 5.82 21.96
CA ASN A 214 -25.72 5.01 22.97
C ASN A 214 -24.82 4.58 24.13
N ILE A 215 -23.50 4.76 24.02
CA ILE A 215 -22.53 4.45 25.09
C ILE A 215 -21.95 5.76 25.62
N GLU A 216 -22.07 5.97 26.90
CA GLU A 216 -21.48 7.08 27.65
C GLU A 216 -20.50 6.53 28.69
N TYR A 217 -19.41 7.26 28.92
CA TYR A 217 -18.51 6.95 30.04
C TYR A 217 -18.60 8.05 31.09
N VAL A 218 -18.75 7.61 32.33
CA VAL A 218 -18.63 8.48 33.49
C VAL A 218 -17.34 8.10 34.21
N ALA A 219 -16.40 9.05 34.31
CA ALA A 219 -15.09 8.82 34.90
C ALA A 219 -14.93 9.68 36.17
N ASP A 220 -14.76 9.06 37.31
CA ASP A 220 -14.42 9.73 38.57
C ASP A 220 -12.90 9.94 38.66
N THR A 221 -12.47 11.19 38.47
CA THR A 221 -11.07 11.64 38.49
C THR A 221 -10.71 12.41 39.80
N LEU A 222 -11.63 12.54 40.76
CA LEU A 222 -11.43 13.36 41.96
C LEU A 222 -10.55 12.67 43.00
N ARG A 223 -10.11 11.46 42.78
CA ARG A 223 -9.29 10.67 43.70
C ARG A 223 -7.88 11.18 43.84
N SER A 224 -7.34 11.14 45.04
CA SER A 224 -5.97 11.58 45.35
C SER A 224 -4.88 10.57 44.90
N ASP A 225 -5.26 9.30 44.75
CA ASP A 225 -4.38 8.17 44.44
C ASP A 225 -4.02 8.02 42.94
N ARG A 226 -4.43 8.97 42.09
CA ARG A 226 -4.21 8.97 40.64
C ARG A 226 -4.83 7.79 39.91
N THR A 227 -5.93 7.31 40.43
CA THR A 227 -6.75 6.29 39.79
C THR A 227 -8.06 6.88 39.30
N VAL A 228 -8.69 6.20 38.34
CA VAL A 228 -9.98 6.57 37.75
C VAL A 228 -10.90 5.38 37.82
N ASP A 229 -12.08 5.59 38.38
CA ASP A 229 -13.19 4.64 38.25
C ASP A 229 -14.00 5.01 37.02
N VAL A 230 -14.07 4.07 36.07
CA VAL A 230 -14.77 4.26 34.80
C VAL A 230 -16.05 3.45 34.83
N LYS A 231 -17.19 4.14 34.66
CA LYS A 231 -18.49 3.50 34.47
C LYS A 231 -18.94 3.66 33.02
N MET A 232 -19.21 2.56 32.34
CA MET A 232 -19.84 2.54 31.05
C MET A 232 -21.37 2.51 31.22
N VAL A 233 -22.06 3.48 30.64
CA VAL A 233 -23.51 3.58 30.64
C VAL A 233 -24.04 3.29 29.25
N VAL A 234 -24.83 2.22 29.11
CA VAL A 234 -25.49 1.84 27.87
C VAL A 234 -26.89 2.36 27.88
N LYS A 235 -27.20 3.29 26.97
CA LYS A 235 -28.47 3.98 26.87
C LYS A 235 -29.45 3.28 25.96
N GLN A 236 -30.74 3.53 26.18
CA GLN A 236 -31.83 3.17 25.27
C GLN A 236 -31.74 3.97 23.96
N HIS A 237 -32.47 3.53 22.96
CA HIS A 237 -32.63 4.23 21.70
C HIS A 237 -33.61 5.41 21.84
N LEU A 238 -33.21 6.57 21.32
CA LEU A 238 -34.06 7.75 21.25
C LEU A 238 -34.95 7.67 19.99
N THR A 239 -36.25 7.46 20.16
CA THR A 239 -37.23 7.36 19.07
C THR A 239 -37.81 8.71 18.67
N GLY A 240 -37.82 9.70 19.58
CA GLY A 240 -38.31 11.02 19.31
C GLY A 240 -38.47 11.86 20.58
N TYR A 241 -39.26 12.91 20.48
CA TYR A 241 -39.65 13.75 21.60
C TYR A 241 -41.19 13.84 21.66
N ASP A 242 -41.75 13.86 22.85
CA ASP A 242 -43.19 14.07 23.02
C ASP A 242 -43.58 15.52 22.78
N ASP A 243 -44.87 15.84 22.87
CA ASP A 243 -45.41 17.18 22.70
C ASP A 243 -44.90 18.18 23.75
N ARG A 244 -44.27 17.71 24.83
CA ARG A 244 -43.67 18.52 25.90
C ARG A 244 -42.16 18.68 25.72
N GLY A 245 -41.57 18.04 24.69
CA GLY A 245 -40.14 18.06 24.44
C GLY A 245 -39.36 17.05 25.29
N GLU A 246 -40.01 16.10 25.97
CA GLU A 246 -39.37 15.03 26.70
C GLU A 246 -38.95 13.90 25.77
N PRO A 247 -37.72 13.31 25.94
CA PRO A 247 -37.22 12.26 25.09
C PRO A 247 -38.01 10.97 25.26
N GLN A 248 -38.51 10.42 24.16
CA GLN A 248 -39.10 9.08 24.11
C GLN A 248 -37.98 8.05 23.89
N LEU A 249 -37.79 7.18 24.85
CA LEU A 249 -36.74 6.16 24.87
C LEU A 249 -37.37 4.78 24.80
N GLU A 250 -36.86 3.93 23.90
CA GLU A 250 -37.21 2.53 23.76
C GLU A 250 -35.95 1.65 23.86
N ASP A 251 -36.10 0.40 24.24
CA ASP A 251 -35.03 -0.57 24.18
C ASP A 251 -34.61 -0.81 22.72
N ASN A 252 -33.31 -1.00 22.47
CA ASN A 252 -32.83 -1.27 21.13
C ASN A 252 -33.41 -2.58 20.62
N LEU A 253 -33.92 -2.55 19.39
CA LEU A 253 -34.45 -3.70 18.71
C LEU A 253 -33.42 -4.29 17.73
N ALA A 254 -33.41 -5.62 17.62
CA ALA A 254 -32.74 -6.28 16.50
C ALA A 254 -33.60 -6.19 15.25
N TYR A 255 -33.00 -6.03 14.11
CA TYR A 255 -33.63 -5.87 12.81
C TYR A 255 -33.26 -6.97 11.84
N ARG A 256 -34.24 -7.44 11.06
CA ARG A 256 -34.05 -8.34 9.93
C ARG A 256 -34.28 -7.61 8.61
N ILE A 257 -33.64 -8.11 7.55
CA ILE A 257 -33.84 -7.60 6.20
C ILE A 257 -35.16 -8.17 5.69
N GLY A 258 -36.20 -7.32 5.60
CA GLY A 258 -37.53 -7.67 5.09
C GLY A 258 -37.59 -7.59 3.57
N GLU A 259 -37.01 -6.53 3.01
CA GLU A 259 -36.96 -6.26 1.58
C GLU A 259 -35.53 -6.00 1.13
N LEU A 260 -35.15 -6.48 -0.06
CA LEU A 260 -33.82 -6.34 -0.59
C LEU A 260 -33.85 -6.01 -2.07
N HIS A 261 -33.54 -4.76 -2.42
CA HIS A 261 -33.59 -4.26 -3.77
C HIS A 261 -32.21 -3.83 -4.29
N ILE A 262 -31.95 -4.00 -5.59
CA ILE A 262 -30.78 -3.45 -6.25
C ILE A 262 -31.14 -2.77 -7.57
N LEU A 263 -30.67 -1.52 -7.75
CA LEU A 263 -30.73 -0.77 -9.00
C LEU A 263 -29.31 -0.68 -9.62
N PRO A 264 -28.95 -1.54 -10.57
CA PRO A 264 -27.58 -1.63 -11.10
C PRO A 264 -27.22 -0.57 -12.14
N ALA A 265 -28.14 0.33 -12.47
CA ALA A 265 -27.97 1.40 -13.45
C ALA A 265 -28.42 2.76 -12.90
N TYR A 266 -28.10 3.02 -11.62
CA TYR A 266 -28.42 4.31 -11.00
C TYR A 266 -27.58 5.43 -11.59
N ASP A 267 -28.26 6.48 -12.13
CA ASP A 267 -27.61 7.71 -12.57
C ASP A 267 -27.95 8.87 -11.63
N PRO A 268 -26.99 9.40 -10.87
CA PRO A 268 -27.21 10.50 -9.93
C PRO A 268 -27.55 11.83 -10.62
N ASN A 269 -27.35 11.97 -11.94
CA ASN A 269 -27.72 13.18 -12.69
C ASN A 269 -29.20 13.17 -13.11
N VAL A 270 -29.78 11.99 -13.28
CA VAL A 270 -31.20 11.79 -13.63
C VAL A 270 -32.05 11.69 -12.36
N LEU A 271 -31.50 11.01 -11.35
CA LEU A 271 -32.14 10.83 -10.05
C LEU A 271 -31.39 11.67 -9.02
N PRO A 272 -32.06 12.57 -8.27
CA PRO A 272 -31.39 13.47 -7.36
C PRO A 272 -30.50 12.73 -6.35
N ASN A 273 -29.35 13.31 -6.03
CA ASN A 273 -28.44 12.76 -5.01
C ASN A 273 -29.07 12.61 -3.61
N THR A 274 -30.19 13.24 -3.39
CA THR A 274 -31.04 13.12 -2.19
C THR A 274 -31.86 11.85 -2.17
N THR A 275 -32.02 11.13 -3.31
CA THR A 275 -32.75 9.86 -3.36
C THR A 275 -31.96 8.80 -2.58
N THR A 276 -32.48 8.42 -1.43
CA THR A 276 -31.89 7.36 -0.56
C THR A 276 -32.63 6.03 -0.70
N SER A 277 -33.80 6.04 -1.34
CA SER A 277 -34.72 4.91 -1.45
C SER A 277 -35.30 4.82 -2.86
N LEU A 278 -35.72 3.63 -3.27
CA LEU A 278 -36.47 3.39 -4.52
C LEU A 278 -37.91 3.85 -4.41
N GLU A 279 -38.40 4.11 -3.22
CA GLU A 279 -39.76 4.62 -2.98
C GLU A 279 -39.90 6.04 -3.48
N GLY A 280 -40.95 6.31 -4.25
CA GLY A 280 -41.23 7.63 -4.81
C GLY A 280 -40.49 7.97 -6.11
N LEU A 281 -39.80 7.03 -6.73
CA LEU A 281 -39.27 7.18 -8.07
C LEU A 281 -40.41 7.01 -9.09
N ASP A 282 -40.79 8.08 -9.76
CA ASP A 282 -41.83 8.13 -10.80
C ASP A 282 -41.29 7.59 -12.15
N LEU A 283 -40.57 6.47 -12.09
CA LEU A 283 -39.95 5.81 -13.22
C LEU A 283 -40.67 4.49 -13.53
N LYS A 284 -40.96 4.23 -14.80
CA LYS A 284 -41.43 2.92 -15.28
C LYS A 284 -40.26 1.93 -15.24
N LEU A 285 -39.95 1.43 -14.03
CA LEU A 285 -38.89 0.45 -13.81
C LEU A 285 -39.46 -0.96 -13.80
N ASP A 286 -38.80 -1.87 -14.50
CA ASP A 286 -39.06 -3.29 -14.44
C ASP A 286 -38.42 -3.90 -13.20
N THR A 287 -39.08 -4.84 -12.55
CA THR A 287 -38.54 -5.56 -11.39
C THR A 287 -38.53 -7.05 -11.66
N THR A 288 -37.42 -7.70 -11.35
CA THR A 288 -37.32 -9.16 -11.45
C THR A 288 -36.72 -9.73 -10.17
N ALA A 289 -37.48 -10.61 -9.52
CA ALA A 289 -37.00 -11.35 -8.36
C ALA A 289 -36.04 -12.46 -8.77
N TYR A 290 -34.91 -12.58 -8.08
CA TYR A 290 -33.94 -13.64 -8.27
C TYR A 290 -33.28 -14.08 -6.95
N ARG A 291 -33.68 -15.23 -6.42
CA ARG A 291 -33.14 -15.83 -5.18
C ARG A 291 -33.15 -14.85 -3.99
N GLY A 292 -34.31 -14.23 -3.73
CA GLY A 292 -34.49 -13.29 -2.62
C GLY A 292 -33.90 -11.87 -2.84
N LEU A 293 -33.43 -11.56 -4.04
CA LEU A 293 -32.97 -10.24 -4.44
C LEU A 293 -33.91 -9.68 -5.53
N ASP A 294 -34.50 -8.52 -5.29
CA ASP A 294 -35.34 -7.82 -6.26
C ASP A 294 -34.47 -6.87 -7.07
N ILE A 295 -34.32 -7.18 -8.37
CA ILE A 295 -33.47 -6.40 -9.29
C ILE A 295 -34.37 -5.46 -10.06
N VAL A 296 -34.15 -4.17 -9.86
CA VAL A 296 -34.87 -3.07 -10.49
C VAL A 296 -34.02 -2.52 -11.64
N TYR A 297 -34.58 -2.38 -12.84
CA TYR A 297 -33.85 -1.91 -14.01
C TYR A 297 -34.76 -1.21 -15.01
N ASP A 298 -34.19 -0.35 -15.86
CA ASP A 298 -34.86 0.29 -16.97
C ASP A 298 -34.50 -0.45 -18.28
N ASN A 299 -35.54 -0.84 -19.07
CA ASN A 299 -35.43 -1.48 -20.38
C ASN A 299 -34.53 -2.73 -20.44
N ARG A 300 -33.23 -2.60 -20.17
CA ARG A 300 -32.26 -3.69 -20.33
C ARG A 300 -31.36 -3.86 -19.10
N MET A 301 -31.39 -5.03 -18.55
CA MET A 301 -30.51 -5.39 -17.44
C MET A 301 -29.03 -5.40 -17.88
N PRO A 302 -28.14 -4.58 -17.24
CA PRO A 302 -26.75 -4.43 -17.67
C PRO A 302 -25.89 -5.65 -17.37
N LEU A 303 -26.18 -6.34 -16.27
CA LEU A 303 -25.46 -7.53 -15.81
C LEU A 303 -26.39 -8.73 -15.71
N ARG A 304 -25.82 -9.94 -15.69
CA ARG A 304 -26.58 -11.19 -15.41
C ARG A 304 -27.04 -11.18 -13.96
N ARG A 305 -28.28 -11.66 -13.69
CA ARG A 305 -28.87 -11.77 -12.35
C ARG A 305 -27.96 -12.52 -11.37
N SER A 306 -27.34 -13.59 -11.82
CA SER A 306 -26.44 -14.41 -11.01
C SER A 306 -25.17 -13.66 -10.56
N VAL A 307 -24.70 -12.67 -11.31
CA VAL A 307 -23.55 -11.83 -10.95
C VAL A 307 -23.93 -10.87 -9.84
N LEU A 308 -25.06 -10.18 -9.99
CA LEU A 308 -25.59 -9.27 -8.96
C LEU A 308 -25.85 -10.01 -7.65
N ARG A 309 -26.55 -11.17 -7.72
CA ARG A 309 -26.87 -11.97 -6.52
C ARG A 309 -25.63 -12.49 -5.79
N ARG A 310 -24.56 -12.82 -6.52
CA ARG A 310 -23.31 -13.26 -5.91
C ARG A 310 -22.58 -12.09 -5.23
N ALA A 311 -22.64 -10.90 -5.79
CA ALA A 311 -21.99 -9.72 -5.23
C ALA A 311 -22.76 -9.12 -4.03
N VAL A 312 -24.05 -9.39 -3.92
CA VAL A 312 -24.89 -9.00 -2.78
C VAL A 312 -24.87 -10.14 -1.77
N LEU A 313 -24.16 -9.98 -0.65
CA LEU A 313 -24.03 -10.99 0.39
C LEU A 313 -25.22 -10.98 1.36
N LEU A 314 -25.98 -9.89 1.38
CA LEU A 314 -27.19 -9.74 2.18
C LEU A 314 -28.29 -10.69 1.71
N GLU A 315 -29.06 -11.24 2.65
CA GLU A 315 -30.17 -12.14 2.37
C GLU A 315 -31.48 -11.67 3.05
N LYS A 316 -32.60 -11.87 2.36
CA LYS A 316 -33.91 -11.58 2.94
C LYS A 316 -34.17 -12.52 4.12
N GLY A 317 -34.63 -11.98 5.23
CA GLY A 317 -34.89 -12.71 6.49
C GLY A 317 -33.68 -12.84 7.42
N GLN A 318 -32.45 -12.49 7.00
CA GLN A 318 -31.29 -12.49 7.90
C GLN A 318 -31.30 -11.28 8.81
N LEU A 319 -30.62 -11.39 9.98
CA LEU A 319 -30.32 -10.26 10.84
C LEU A 319 -29.43 -9.25 10.11
N TYR A 320 -29.64 -7.97 10.40
CA TYR A 320 -28.75 -6.91 9.89
C TYR A 320 -27.30 -7.14 10.40
N SER A 321 -26.32 -6.91 9.53
CA SER A 321 -24.91 -6.95 9.90
C SER A 321 -24.15 -5.89 9.12
N THR A 322 -23.47 -4.99 9.83
CA THR A 322 -22.61 -3.96 9.23
C THR A 322 -21.47 -4.59 8.44
N SER A 323 -20.88 -5.65 8.95
CA SER A 323 -19.81 -6.39 8.27
C SER A 323 -20.27 -6.98 6.93
N GLU A 324 -21.49 -7.51 6.83
CA GLU A 324 -22.03 -8.02 5.56
C GLU A 324 -22.37 -6.88 4.58
N VAL A 325 -22.81 -5.73 5.08
CA VAL A 325 -23.03 -4.53 4.27
C VAL A 325 -21.71 -4.03 3.67
N GLU A 326 -20.65 -3.92 4.48
CA GLU A 326 -19.31 -3.52 4.02
C GLU A 326 -18.76 -4.52 2.99
N ARG A 327 -18.95 -5.81 3.22
CA ARG A 327 -18.55 -6.87 2.28
C ARG A 327 -19.34 -6.79 0.97
N THR A 328 -20.64 -6.57 1.03
CA THR A 328 -21.49 -6.37 -0.16
C THR A 328 -21.01 -5.17 -0.96
N TYR A 329 -20.71 -4.04 -0.29
CA TYR A 329 -20.12 -2.87 -0.95
C TYR A 329 -18.79 -3.19 -1.62
N ALA A 330 -17.91 -3.91 -0.93
CA ALA A 330 -16.60 -4.30 -1.44
C ALA A 330 -16.73 -5.25 -2.65
N GLU A 331 -17.63 -6.22 -2.61
CA GLU A 331 -17.87 -7.15 -3.72
C GLU A 331 -18.45 -6.44 -4.94
N LEU A 332 -19.47 -5.58 -4.77
CA LEU A 332 -20.05 -4.79 -5.86
C LEU A 332 -18.99 -3.90 -6.54
N THR A 333 -18.18 -3.20 -5.76
CA THR A 333 -17.12 -2.33 -6.29
C THR A 333 -15.98 -3.12 -6.94
N SER A 334 -15.70 -4.33 -6.43
CA SER A 334 -14.66 -5.22 -6.97
C SER A 334 -14.96 -5.76 -8.36
N LEU A 335 -16.23 -5.76 -8.77
CA LEU A 335 -16.62 -6.12 -10.14
C LEU A 335 -15.97 -5.22 -11.20
N GLY A 336 -15.51 -4.01 -10.81
CA GLY A 336 -14.91 -3.05 -11.72
C GLY A 336 -15.88 -2.44 -12.74
N TYR A 337 -17.14 -2.84 -12.67
CA TYR A 337 -18.24 -2.34 -13.49
C TYR A 337 -18.94 -1.14 -12.83
N PHE A 338 -19.00 -1.11 -11.51
CA PHE A 338 -19.59 -0.02 -10.75
C PHE A 338 -18.52 0.98 -10.27
N ARG A 339 -18.81 2.27 -10.44
CA ARG A 339 -18.02 3.37 -9.92
C ARG A 339 -18.25 3.55 -8.41
N SER A 340 -19.50 3.40 -8.00
CA SER A 340 -19.92 3.48 -6.59
C SER A 340 -21.18 2.65 -6.39
N ALA A 341 -21.37 2.21 -5.14
CA ALA A 341 -22.60 1.60 -4.67
C ALA A 341 -23.03 2.38 -3.41
N LYS A 342 -24.31 2.73 -3.31
CA LYS A 342 -24.92 3.32 -2.12
C LYS A 342 -25.88 2.30 -1.55
N ILE A 343 -25.63 1.85 -0.33
CA ILE A 343 -26.50 0.90 0.39
C ILE A 343 -27.20 1.68 1.48
N SER A 344 -28.50 1.74 1.46
CA SER A 344 -29.35 2.45 2.42
C SER A 344 -30.41 1.54 2.96
N PHE A 345 -30.79 1.80 4.20
CA PHE A 345 -31.80 1.05 4.90
C PHE A 345 -32.90 1.98 5.37
N ARG A 346 -34.13 1.46 5.35
CA ARG A 346 -35.34 2.13 5.82
C ARG A 346 -36.12 1.15 6.71
N GLU A 347 -36.55 1.62 7.86
CA GLU A 347 -37.40 0.81 8.75
C GLU A 347 -38.77 0.60 8.12
N LEU A 348 -39.25 -0.60 8.19
CA LEU A 348 -40.61 -0.98 7.82
C LEU A 348 -41.50 -0.92 9.08
N PRO A 349 -42.77 -0.45 8.95
CA PRO A 349 -43.65 -0.33 10.10
C PRO A 349 -44.06 -1.67 10.73
N GLN A 350 -43.76 -2.76 10.05
CA GLN A 350 -44.07 -4.11 10.52
C GLN A 350 -43.02 -4.62 11.48
N ARG A 351 -43.43 -5.18 12.60
CA ARG A 351 -42.55 -5.90 13.57
C ARG A 351 -42.89 -7.38 13.51
N VAL A 352 -41.90 -8.23 13.64
CA VAL A 352 -42.04 -9.70 13.65
C VAL A 352 -41.80 -10.22 15.05
N GLU A 353 -42.73 -10.97 15.60
CA GLU A 353 -42.48 -11.71 16.84
C GLU A 353 -41.74 -13.00 16.52
N HIS A 354 -40.58 -13.15 17.07
CA HIS A 354 -39.78 -14.40 17.00
C HIS A 354 -39.89 -15.11 18.35
N ALA A 355 -40.26 -16.37 18.29
CA ALA A 355 -40.31 -17.23 19.48
C ALA A 355 -39.14 -18.19 19.45
N ASP A 356 -38.09 -17.87 20.20
CA ASP A 356 -36.98 -18.80 20.42
C ASP A 356 -37.28 -19.72 21.57
N THR A 357 -37.13 -21.01 21.31
CA THR A 357 -37.31 -22.05 22.32
C THR A 357 -35.96 -22.35 22.94
N ILE A 358 -35.70 -21.83 24.11
CA ILE A 358 -34.48 -22.12 24.89
C ILE A 358 -34.79 -23.29 25.83
N ARG A 359 -34.01 -24.37 25.71
CA ARG A 359 -34.03 -25.46 26.71
C ARG A 359 -33.07 -25.07 27.82
N VAL A 360 -33.58 -24.94 29.00
CA VAL A 360 -32.79 -24.71 30.22
C VAL A 360 -32.92 -25.96 31.11
N ASP A 361 -31.78 -26.59 31.39
CA ASP A 361 -31.71 -27.67 32.36
C ASP A 361 -31.69 -27.03 33.76
N ASP A 362 -32.82 -27.10 34.45
CA ASP A 362 -32.93 -26.71 35.85
C ASP A 362 -33.01 -27.97 36.76
N PHE A 363 -32.77 -27.79 38.06
CA PHE A 363 -32.68 -28.86 39.04
C PHE A 363 -33.92 -29.79 39.12
N ASP A 364 -35.05 -29.36 38.53
CA ASP A 364 -36.35 -30.09 38.49
C ASP A 364 -36.67 -30.69 37.14
N GLY A 365 -35.75 -30.67 36.18
CA GLY A 365 -35.95 -31.22 34.84
C GLY A 365 -35.91 -30.22 33.70
N GLU A 366 -35.90 -30.73 32.46
CA GLU A 366 -35.80 -29.93 31.23
C GLU A 366 -37.02 -29.01 31.09
N GLN A 367 -36.84 -27.70 31.38
CA GLN A 367 -37.88 -26.69 31.16
C GLN A 367 -37.65 -26.01 29.79
N THR A 368 -38.68 -25.95 29.02
CA THR A 368 -38.71 -25.25 27.74
C THR A 368 -39.22 -23.82 27.97
N ILE A 369 -38.32 -22.85 27.94
CA ILE A 369 -38.69 -21.42 28.03
C ILE A 369 -38.85 -20.90 26.63
N VAL A 370 -40.04 -20.40 26.28
CA VAL A 370 -40.29 -19.68 25.04
C VAL A 370 -39.99 -18.22 25.26
N GLN A 371 -38.81 -17.76 24.85
CA GLN A 371 -38.48 -16.36 24.87
C GLN A 371 -39.03 -15.70 23.59
N ARG A 372 -39.97 -14.77 23.73
CA ARG A 372 -40.49 -13.98 22.62
C ARG A 372 -39.65 -12.71 22.46
N SER A 373 -39.00 -12.55 21.33
CA SER A 373 -38.31 -11.32 20.96
C SER A 373 -39.05 -10.62 19.83
N THR A 374 -39.28 -9.33 19.96
CA THR A 374 -39.83 -8.51 18.90
C THR A 374 -38.69 -7.97 18.06
N GLU A 375 -38.70 -8.24 16.78
CA GLU A 375 -37.69 -7.78 15.84
C GLU A 375 -38.30 -6.78 14.84
N GLY A 376 -37.52 -5.76 14.45
CA GLY A 376 -37.89 -4.84 13.40
C GLY A 376 -37.53 -5.37 12.00
N LEU A 377 -38.14 -4.80 10.98
CA LEU A 377 -37.83 -5.11 9.59
C LEU A 377 -37.19 -3.91 8.89
N LEU A 378 -36.22 -4.19 8.02
CA LEU A 378 -35.57 -3.18 7.18
C LEU A 378 -35.82 -3.47 5.69
N ALA A 379 -36.13 -2.43 4.95
CA ALA A 379 -35.96 -2.41 3.50
C ALA A 379 -34.55 -1.95 3.16
N CYS A 380 -33.83 -2.75 2.37
CA CYS A 380 -32.48 -2.43 1.92
C CYS A 380 -32.50 -2.08 0.43
N ASP A 381 -32.09 -0.87 0.10
CA ASP A 381 -31.98 -0.36 -1.26
C ASP A 381 -30.50 -0.17 -1.64
N ILE A 382 -30.04 -0.88 -2.69
CA ILE A 382 -28.68 -0.85 -3.21
C ILE A 382 -28.68 -0.10 -4.54
N LEU A 383 -28.16 1.13 -4.57
CA LEU A 383 -28.09 1.98 -5.75
C LEU A 383 -26.67 1.93 -6.32
N CYS A 384 -26.47 1.33 -7.49
CA CYS A 384 -25.18 1.15 -8.11
C CYS A 384 -25.02 2.06 -9.34
N THR A 385 -24.02 2.95 -9.30
CA THR A 385 -23.67 3.81 -10.43
C THR A 385 -22.64 3.10 -11.31
N PRO A 386 -22.95 2.77 -12.58
CA PRO A 386 -22.00 2.14 -13.47
C PRO A 386 -20.88 3.10 -13.87
N THR A 387 -19.71 2.55 -14.16
CA THR A 387 -18.61 3.27 -14.84
C THR A 387 -18.76 3.16 -16.36
N LEU A 388 -17.97 3.92 -17.11
CA LEU A 388 -17.94 3.79 -18.55
C LEU A 388 -17.56 2.35 -18.94
N LYS A 389 -18.42 1.74 -19.79
CA LYS A 389 -18.23 0.36 -20.23
C LYS A 389 -16.91 0.17 -20.97
N GLN A 390 -16.49 1.19 -21.73
CA GLN A 390 -15.27 1.17 -22.53
C GLN A 390 -14.37 2.35 -22.14
N SER A 391 -13.07 2.15 -22.19
CA SER A 391 -12.07 3.19 -21.98
C SER A 391 -10.84 2.90 -22.86
N ALA A 392 -10.22 3.98 -23.33
CA ALA A 392 -8.91 3.93 -23.97
C ALA A 392 -7.92 4.71 -23.11
N THR A 393 -6.68 4.23 -23.03
CA THR A 393 -5.58 4.87 -22.30
C THR A 393 -4.39 5.02 -23.21
N ILE A 394 -3.65 6.10 -23.06
CA ILE A 394 -2.35 6.31 -23.67
C ILE A 394 -1.37 6.59 -22.54
N GLU A 395 -0.35 5.75 -22.41
CA GLU A 395 0.68 5.88 -21.41
C GLU A 395 2.02 6.12 -22.10
N LEU A 396 2.77 7.11 -21.64
CA LEU A 396 4.13 7.41 -22.07
C LEU A 396 5.05 7.22 -20.88
N GLU A 397 6.01 6.32 -21.00
CA GLU A 397 6.99 6.00 -19.99
C GLU A 397 8.40 6.34 -20.47
N GLY A 398 9.10 7.19 -19.73
CA GLY A 398 10.53 7.40 -19.89
C GLY A 398 11.29 6.56 -18.90
N SER A 399 12.21 5.72 -19.35
CA SER A 399 13.06 4.90 -18.48
C SER A 399 14.52 5.29 -18.61
N THR A 400 15.23 5.27 -17.50
CA THR A 400 16.69 5.44 -17.50
C THR A 400 17.32 4.47 -16.53
N THR A 401 18.34 3.80 -17.01
CA THR A 401 19.24 2.98 -16.18
C THR A 401 20.66 3.48 -16.36
N SER A 402 21.61 2.93 -15.64
CA SER A 402 23.02 3.29 -15.78
C SER A 402 23.56 3.15 -17.22
N SER A 403 22.91 2.32 -18.05
CA SER A 403 23.37 2.00 -19.40
C SER A 403 22.37 2.30 -20.51
N PHE A 404 21.09 2.53 -20.18
CA PHE A 404 20.00 2.69 -21.13
C PHE A 404 19.17 3.92 -20.85
N TYR A 405 18.76 4.60 -21.91
CA TYR A 405 17.70 5.61 -21.92
C TYR A 405 16.60 5.12 -22.84
N GLY A 406 15.39 4.98 -22.33
CA GLY A 406 14.27 4.42 -23.07
C GLY A 406 13.05 5.31 -23.07
N LEU A 407 12.29 5.23 -24.16
CA LEU A 407 10.94 5.77 -24.27
C LEU A 407 10.02 4.62 -24.67
N LYS A 408 8.93 4.44 -23.92
CA LYS A 408 7.92 3.42 -24.16
C LYS A 408 6.55 4.07 -24.25
N ALA A 409 5.78 3.72 -25.25
CA ALA A 409 4.40 4.13 -25.42
C ALA A 409 3.50 2.89 -25.36
N THR A 410 2.41 2.98 -24.61
CA THR A 410 1.40 1.93 -24.52
C THR A 410 0.03 2.53 -24.82
N VAL A 411 -0.67 1.95 -25.77
CA VAL A 411 -2.08 2.26 -26.07
C VAL A 411 -2.92 1.10 -25.58
N GLY A 412 -3.80 1.37 -24.61
CA GLY A 412 -4.67 0.39 -23.99
C GLY A 412 -6.13 0.61 -24.35
N TYR A 413 -6.85 -0.46 -24.59
CA TYR A 413 -8.31 -0.51 -24.69
C TYR A 413 -8.85 -1.45 -23.64
N GLN A 414 -9.88 -1.02 -22.92
CA GLN A 414 -10.57 -1.85 -21.91
C GLN A 414 -12.08 -1.85 -22.15
N ASN A 415 -12.70 -3.04 -22.11
CA ASN A 415 -14.14 -3.21 -22.03
C ASN A 415 -14.49 -3.98 -20.75
N ARG A 416 -15.22 -3.36 -19.83
CA ARG A 416 -15.48 -3.85 -18.47
C ARG A 416 -16.68 -4.80 -18.35
N ASN A 417 -17.35 -5.14 -19.42
CA ASN A 417 -18.55 -5.99 -19.38
C ASN A 417 -18.82 -6.60 -20.75
N ILE A 418 -17.91 -7.45 -21.24
CA ILE A 418 -17.98 -7.98 -22.60
C ILE A 418 -19.11 -9.02 -22.75
N PHE A 419 -19.34 -9.87 -21.74
CA PHE A 419 -20.34 -10.94 -21.76
C PHE A 419 -21.48 -10.75 -20.75
N ARG A 420 -21.71 -9.53 -20.23
CA ARG A 420 -22.70 -9.18 -19.21
C ARG A 420 -22.48 -9.87 -17.84
N GLY A 421 -21.27 -10.32 -17.57
CA GLY A 421 -20.87 -10.90 -16.28
C GLY A 421 -19.84 -10.06 -15.54
N ALA A 422 -19.69 -8.78 -15.92
CA ALA A 422 -18.61 -7.90 -15.48
C ALA A 422 -17.22 -8.44 -15.85
N GLU A 423 -17.14 -9.23 -16.92
CA GLU A 423 -15.85 -9.67 -17.48
C GLU A 423 -15.17 -8.51 -18.17
N ALA A 424 -13.92 -8.23 -17.75
CA ALA A 424 -13.10 -7.19 -18.35
C ALA A 424 -12.18 -7.77 -19.42
N LEU A 425 -12.27 -7.21 -20.63
CA LEU A 425 -11.32 -7.43 -21.72
C LEU A 425 -10.37 -6.24 -21.77
N ASP A 426 -9.08 -6.50 -21.64
CA ASP A 426 -8.00 -5.54 -21.74
C ASP A 426 -7.14 -5.90 -22.97
N ILE A 427 -6.93 -4.96 -23.88
CA ILE A 427 -6.01 -5.12 -25.02
C ILE A 427 -5.02 -3.95 -24.98
N SER A 428 -3.73 -4.23 -25.05
CA SER A 428 -2.70 -3.21 -25.08
C SER A 428 -1.68 -3.44 -26.18
N PHE A 429 -1.29 -2.35 -26.82
CA PHE A 429 -0.22 -2.28 -27.80
C PHE A 429 0.91 -1.46 -27.21
N THR A 430 2.11 -2.03 -27.19
CA THR A 430 3.29 -1.41 -26.61
C THR A 430 4.36 -1.24 -27.68
N GLY A 431 4.93 -0.04 -27.76
CA GLY A 431 6.11 0.25 -28.57
C GLY A 431 7.19 0.88 -27.69
N GLY A 432 8.40 0.33 -27.72
CA GLY A 432 9.53 0.80 -26.94
C GLY A 432 10.76 1.05 -27.80
N TYR A 433 11.50 2.10 -27.48
CA TYR A 433 12.76 2.43 -28.13
C TYR A 433 13.77 2.83 -27.04
N GLU A 434 14.90 2.12 -27.03
CA GLU A 434 15.95 2.34 -26.04
C GLU A 434 17.28 2.66 -26.72
N PHE A 435 18.04 3.57 -26.13
CA PHE A 435 19.41 3.90 -26.52
C PHE A 435 20.36 3.37 -25.47
N MET A 436 21.39 2.66 -25.89
CA MET A 436 22.48 2.21 -25.04
C MET A 436 23.76 2.93 -25.43
N LYS A 437 24.44 3.53 -24.46
CA LYS A 437 25.78 4.07 -24.65
C LYS A 437 26.78 2.95 -24.38
N ALA A 438 27.43 2.46 -25.42
CA ALA A 438 28.49 1.46 -25.30
C ALA A 438 29.82 2.11 -24.87
N LYS A 439 30.78 1.33 -24.35
CA LYS A 439 32.11 1.80 -23.93
C LYS A 439 32.91 2.38 -25.12
N ASP A 440 32.65 1.93 -26.31
CA ASP A 440 33.27 2.34 -27.58
C ASP A 440 32.67 3.61 -28.19
N ALA A 441 31.88 4.37 -27.43
CA ALA A 441 31.16 5.58 -27.83
C ALA A 441 30.08 5.41 -28.92
N ALA A 442 29.87 4.21 -29.46
CA ALA A 442 28.81 3.93 -30.41
C ALA A 442 27.46 3.87 -29.70
N MET A 443 26.45 4.59 -30.21
CA MET A 443 25.08 4.47 -29.75
C MET A 443 24.43 3.24 -30.35
N ARG A 444 24.09 2.27 -29.48
CA ARG A 444 23.35 1.06 -29.89
C ARG A 444 21.86 1.23 -29.58
N ARG A 445 21.04 0.68 -30.46
CA ARG A 445 19.57 0.82 -30.41
C ARG A 445 18.96 -0.50 -29.99
N ALA A 446 17.88 -0.41 -29.18
CA ALA A 446 17.00 -1.54 -28.89
C ALA A 446 15.56 -1.15 -29.17
N THR A 447 14.81 -2.03 -29.78
CA THR A 447 13.38 -1.83 -30.05
C THR A 447 12.57 -2.95 -29.45
N GLU A 448 11.40 -2.60 -28.97
CA GLU A 448 10.41 -3.52 -28.42
C GLU A 448 9.04 -3.20 -29.00
N VAL A 449 8.32 -4.21 -29.48
CA VAL A 449 6.93 -4.11 -29.91
C VAL A 449 6.16 -5.27 -29.33
N GLY A 450 5.03 -4.98 -28.69
CA GLY A 450 4.24 -6.00 -28.03
C GLY A 450 2.75 -5.78 -28.14
N VAL A 451 2.01 -6.88 -28.08
CA VAL A 451 0.55 -6.91 -27.96
C VAL A 451 0.20 -7.83 -26.80
N THR A 452 -0.68 -7.37 -25.92
CA THR A 452 -1.20 -8.17 -24.82
C THR A 452 -2.72 -8.12 -24.85
N ALA A 453 -3.37 -9.26 -24.71
CA ALA A 453 -4.81 -9.39 -24.55
C ALA A 453 -5.11 -10.16 -23.25
N GLY A 454 -5.91 -9.57 -22.38
CA GLY A 454 -6.29 -10.13 -21.10
C GLY A 454 -7.80 -10.19 -20.94
N LEU A 455 -8.33 -11.29 -20.41
CA LEU A 455 -9.73 -11.46 -20.05
C LEU A 455 -9.81 -11.79 -18.57
N THR A 456 -10.43 -10.91 -17.80
CA THR A 456 -10.58 -11.04 -16.35
C THR A 456 -12.04 -11.35 -15.99
N PHE A 457 -12.27 -12.45 -15.29
CA PHE A 457 -13.55 -12.82 -14.71
C PHE A 457 -13.56 -12.46 -13.22
N PRO A 458 -14.58 -11.77 -12.70
CA PRO A 458 -14.69 -11.44 -11.27
C PRO A 458 -15.22 -12.64 -10.45
N ARG A 459 -14.66 -13.81 -10.68
CA ARG A 459 -15.00 -15.08 -10.02
C ARG A 459 -13.96 -16.13 -10.31
N PHE A 460 -13.96 -17.22 -9.56
CA PHE A 460 -13.29 -18.45 -9.99
C PHE A 460 -14.10 -19.16 -11.08
N LEU A 461 -13.42 -19.64 -12.12
CA LEU A 461 -14.05 -20.44 -13.17
C LEU A 461 -14.14 -21.92 -12.81
N LEU A 462 -13.31 -22.39 -11.88
CA LEU A 462 -13.40 -23.75 -11.34
C LEU A 462 -14.52 -23.86 -10.28
N PRO A 463 -15.20 -25.01 -10.13
CA PRO A 463 -16.27 -25.21 -9.16
C PRO A 463 -15.74 -25.39 -7.73
N VAL A 464 -14.85 -24.50 -7.30
CA VAL A 464 -14.23 -24.50 -5.95
C VAL A 464 -14.80 -23.42 -5.04
N ASP A 465 -15.85 -22.74 -5.47
CA ASP A 465 -16.48 -21.62 -4.73
C ASP A 465 -16.83 -21.99 -3.28
N ASN A 466 -17.19 -23.28 -3.03
CA ASN A 466 -17.56 -23.74 -1.69
C ASN A 466 -16.37 -23.81 -0.71
N TYR A 467 -15.16 -24.04 -1.19
CA TYR A 467 -13.94 -24.09 -0.38
C TYR A 467 -13.36 -22.71 -0.09
N PHE A 468 -13.68 -21.72 -0.91
CA PHE A 468 -13.16 -20.36 -0.83
C PHE A 468 -14.22 -19.32 -0.44
N ARG A 469 -15.24 -19.71 0.35
CA ARG A 469 -16.29 -18.78 0.84
C ARG A 469 -15.75 -17.58 1.60
N SER A 470 -14.56 -17.69 2.19
CA SER A 470 -13.87 -16.57 2.86
C SER A 470 -12.99 -15.74 1.92
N ALA A 471 -12.86 -16.12 0.64
CA ALA A 471 -12.08 -15.38 -0.34
C ALA A 471 -12.79 -14.09 -0.72
N VAL A 472 -12.07 -12.98 -0.59
CA VAL A 472 -12.54 -11.66 -0.98
C VAL A 472 -11.99 -11.36 -2.38
N GLN A 473 -12.88 -10.86 -3.27
CA GLN A 473 -12.52 -10.45 -4.63
C GLN A 473 -11.86 -11.56 -5.47
N PRO A 474 -12.49 -12.76 -5.58
CA PRO A 474 -11.94 -13.83 -6.39
C PRO A 474 -11.94 -13.42 -7.87
N LYS A 475 -10.80 -13.63 -8.56
CA LYS A 475 -10.65 -13.30 -9.98
C LYS A 475 -9.97 -14.45 -10.70
N THR A 476 -10.43 -14.73 -11.92
CA THR A 476 -9.72 -15.57 -12.89
C THR A 476 -9.25 -14.68 -14.01
N LYS A 477 -7.97 -14.73 -14.36
CA LYS A 477 -7.37 -13.98 -15.47
C LYS A 477 -6.81 -14.95 -16.50
N ILE A 478 -7.24 -14.78 -17.76
CA ILE A 478 -6.65 -15.42 -18.92
C ILE A 478 -5.92 -14.33 -19.68
N GLU A 479 -4.65 -14.53 -19.97
CA GLU A 479 -3.83 -13.54 -20.66
C GLU A 479 -2.98 -14.21 -21.74
N ALA A 480 -2.90 -13.56 -22.88
CA ALA A 480 -2.01 -13.93 -23.97
C ALA A 480 -1.23 -12.71 -24.44
N SER A 481 0.05 -12.88 -24.71
CA SER A 481 0.87 -11.79 -25.25
C SER A 481 1.89 -12.28 -26.27
N VAL A 482 2.24 -11.39 -27.18
CA VAL A 482 3.37 -11.54 -28.10
C VAL A 482 4.22 -10.28 -27.99
N ASN A 483 5.50 -10.45 -27.72
CA ASN A 483 6.45 -9.36 -27.57
C ASN A 483 7.68 -9.65 -28.43
N PHE A 484 7.99 -8.76 -29.33
CA PHE A 484 9.16 -8.79 -30.18
C PHE A 484 10.22 -7.83 -29.64
N GLN A 485 11.45 -8.33 -29.44
CA GLN A 485 12.58 -7.54 -28.95
C GLN A 485 13.77 -7.69 -29.89
N ASP A 486 14.24 -6.55 -30.40
CA ASP A 486 15.50 -6.47 -31.15
C ASP A 486 16.52 -5.65 -30.35
N ARG A 487 17.46 -6.32 -29.75
CA ARG A 487 18.54 -5.74 -28.95
C ARG A 487 19.91 -5.94 -29.63
N PRO A 488 20.92 -5.17 -29.33
CA PRO A 488 22.22 -5.25 -29.99
C PRO A 488 22.80 -6.65 -30.06
N TYR A 489 22.60 -7.46 -29.01
CA TYR A 489 23.20 -8.78 -28.88
C TYR A 489 22.25 -9.95 -29.11
N TYR A 490 20.93 -9.70 -29.17
CA TYR A 490 19.95 -10.74 -29.52
C TYR A 490 18.69 -10.17 -30.17
N ARG A 491 18.03 -11.00 -30.94
CA ARG A 491 16.66 -10.77 -31.42
C ARG A 491 15.80 -11.94 -30.97
N ARG A 492 14.67 -11.65 -30.32
CA ARG A 492 13.79 -12.70 -29.82
C ARG A 492 12.33 -12.32 -29.90
N THR A 493 11.48 -13.32 -29.99
CA THR A 493 10.03 -13.23 -29.83
C THR A 493 9.64 -14.00 -28.58
N LEU A 494 8.89 -13.35 -27.69
CA LEU A 494 8.30 -13.97 -26.51
C LEU A 494 6.79 -14.08 -26.75
N THR A 495 6.27 -15.29 -26.74
CA THR A 495 4.84 -15.56 -26.78
C THR A 495 4.44 -16.17 -25.45
N SER A 496 3.48 -15.58 -24.79
CA SER A 496 3.01 -16.09 -23.50
C SER A 496 1.51 -16.32 -23.48
N MET A 497 1.08 -17.34 -22.72
CA MET A 497 -0.30 -17.61 -22.40
C MET A 497 -0.39 -18.06 -20.95
N SER A 498 -1.30 -17.48 -20.18
CA SER A 498 -1.49 -17.84 -18.78
C SER A 498 -2.94 -17.91 -18.38
N LEU A 499 -3.25 -18.83 -17.46
CA LEU A 499 -4.48 -18.89 -16.69
C LEU A 499 -4.14 -18.69 -15.22
N GLY A 500 -4.68 -17.68 -14.59
CA GLY A 500 -4.37 -17.35 -13.21
C GLY A 500 -5.61 -17.14 -12.36
N TYR A 501 -5.50 -17.50 -11.10
CA TYR A 501 -6.47 -17.23 -10.03
C TYR A 501 -5.85 -16.27 -9.05
N GLN A 502 -6.62 -15.24 -8.66
CA GLN A 502 -6.19 -14.25 -7.67
C GLN A 502 -7.31 -14.04 -6.66
N TRP A 503 -6.97 -13.98 -5.39
CA TRP A 503 -7.91 -13.68 -4.32
C TRP A 503 -7.20 -12.98 -3.16
N ALA A 504 -7.98 -12.28 -2.34
CA ALA A 504 -7.53 -11.74 -1.07
C ALA A 504 -8.15 -12.54 0.07
N ASN A 505 -7.46 -12.64 1.18
CA ASN A 505 -7.99 -13.14 2.43
C ASN A 505 -7.82 -12.06 3.49
N ARG A 506 -8.96 -11.64 4.10
CA ARG A 506 -9.00 -10.55 5.07
C ARG A 506 -8.34 -9.27 4.52
N ARG A 507 -7.80 -8.40 5.38
CA ARG A 507 -7.42 -7.02 5.01
C ARG A 507 -6.04 -6.86 4.36
N TYR A 508 -5.15 -7.86 4.47
CA TYR A 508 -3.72 -7.65 4.19
C TYR A 508 -3.08 -8.68 3.27
N SER A 509 -3.70 -9.82 3.06
CA SER A 509 -3.11 -10.93 2.32
C SER A 509 -3.74 -11.09 0.94
N THR A 510 -2.90 -11.21 -0.08
CA THR A 510 -3.30 -11.50 -1.47
C THR A 510 -2.56 -12.75 -1.93
N PHE A 511 -3.30 -13.63 -2.59
CA PHE A 511 -2.80 -14.86 -3.18
C PHE A 511 -2.95 -14.81 -4.69
N SER A 512 -2.01 -15.39 -5.39
CA SER A 512 -2.07 -15.61 -6.83
C SER A 512 -1.59 -17.03 -7.15
N LEU A 513 -2.35 -17.75 -7.95
CA LEU A 513 -2.01 -19.07 -8.44
C LEU A 513 -2.17 -19.07 -9.95
N ARG A 514 -1.12 -19.38 -10.69
CA ARG A 514 -1.17 -19.62 -12.12
C ARG A 514 -0.89 -21.10 -12.38
N PRO A 515 -1.91 -21.94 -12.50
CA PRO A 515 -1.73 -23.35 -12.78
C PRO A 515 -1.22 -23.60 -14.19
N ILE A 516 -1.45 -22.67 -15.10
CA ILE A 516 -0.96 -22.72 -16.49
C ILE A 516 -0.24 -21.40 -16.75
N ASP A 517 1.07 -21.49 -16.98
CA ASP A 517 1.92 -20.37 -17.40
C ASP A 517 2.88 -20.89 -18.48
N ILE A 518 2.56 -20.58 -19.72
CA ILE A 518 3.28 -21.05 -20.90
C ILE A 518 3.98 -19.85 -21.53
N ASN A 519 5.31 -19.94 -21.67
CA ASN A 519 6.12 -18.92 -22.31
C ASN A 519 7.03 -19.58 -23.36
N VAL A 520 6.85 -19.22 -24.61
CA VAL A 520 7.72 -19.63 -25.71
C VAL A 520 8.70 -18.52 -26.00
N ILE A 521 9.96 -18.76 -25.79
CA ILE A 521 11.06 -17.85 -26.11
C ILE A 521 11.72 -18.34 -27.37
N HIS A 522 11.51 -17.64 -28.48
CA HIS A 522 12.17 -17.95 -29.75
C HIS A 522 13.28 -16.93 -30.02
N VAL A 523 14.51 -17.38 -30.02
CA VAL A 523 15.69 -16.54 -30.30
C VAL A 523 16.08 -16.74 -31.76
N SER A 524 15.84 -15.70 -32.57
CA SER A 524 16.08 -15.71 -34.00
C SER A 524 17.50 -15.24 -34.37
N ARG A 525 18.14 -14.44 -33.51
CA ARG A 525 19.52 -13.99 -33.68
C ARG A 525 20.23 -13.90 -32.33
N LEU A 526 21.44 -14.39 -32.27
CA LEU A 526 22.37 -14.18 -31.17
C LEU A 526 23.68 -13.67 -31.77
N ASP A 527 24.20 -12.56 -31.26
CA ASP A 527 25.36 -11.88 -31.80
C ASP A 527 26.63 -12.73 -31.60
N SER A 528 27.43 -12.90 -32.67
CA SER A 528 28.64 -13.71 -32.63
C SER A 528 29.74 -13.11 -31.75
N THR A 529 29.80 -11.79 -31.65
CA THR A 529 30.75 -11.07 -30.79
C THR A 529 30.39 -11.27 -29.31
N PHE A 530 29.09 -11.27 -29.00
CA PHE A 530 28.58 -11.60 -27.69
C PHE A 530 28.94 -13.05 -27.30
N LEU A 531 28.73 -14.00 -28.20
CA LEU A 531 29.06 -15.40 -27.97
C LEU A 531 30.57 -15.60 -27.73
N ALA A 532 31.41 -14.93 -28.55
CA ALA A 532 32.87 -15.03 -28.43
C ALA A 532 33.43 -14.36 -27.17
N SER A 533 32.79 -13.26 -26.71
CA SER A 533 33.19 -12.54 -25.51
C SER A 533 32.71 -13.20 -24.21
N THR A 534 31.70 -14.06 -24.29
CA THR A 534 31.09 -14.71 -23.11
C THR A 534 31.72 -16.10 -22.89
N GLN A 535 32.62 -16.21 -21.92
CA GLN A 535 33.24 -17.47 -21.55
C GLN A 535 32.29 -18.42 -20.79
N ASN A 536 31.22 -17.89 -20.24
CA ASN A 536 30.25 -18.60 -19.42
C ASN A 536 29.24 -19.37 -20.28
N LYS A 537 29.42 -20.67 -20.44
CA LYS A 537 28.53 -21.55 -21.22
C LYS A 537 27.14 -21.65 -20.61
N TYR A 538 27.00 -21.59 -19.28
CA TYR A 538 25.70 -21.57 -18.61
C TYR A 538 24.86 -20.38 -19.04
N LEU A 539 25.47 -19.21 -19.11
CA LEU A 539 24.81 -18.00 -19.58
C LEU A 539 24.38 -18.13 -21.04
N ILE A 540 25.25 -18.66 -21.89
CA ILE A 540 24.92 -18.91 -23.33
C ILE A 540 23.71 -19.86 -23.42
N ASN A 541 23.71 -20.94 -22.64
CA ASN A 541 22.60 -21.91 -22.62
C ASN A 541 21.27 -21.26 -22.15
N SER A 542 21.34 -20.27 -21.28
CA SER A 542 20.13 -19.55 -20.80
C SER A 542 19.44 -18.69 -21.86
N TYR A 543 20.15 -18.33 -22.96
CA TYR A 543 19.61 -17.57 -24.08
C TYR A 543 19.04 -18.42 -25.22
N LYS A 544 19.07 -19.73 -25.14
CA LYS A 544 18.56 -20.61 -26.21
C LYS A 544 17.03 -20.49 -26.36
N THR A 545 16.56 -20.83 -27.57
CA THR A 545 15.13 -21.05 -27.81
C THR A 545 14.61 -22.14 -26.91
N GLN A 546 13.53 -21.86 -26.14
CA GLN A 546 12.99 -22.78 -25.16
C GLN A 546 11.53 -22.51 -24.86
N LEU A 547 10.85 -23.55 -24.41
CA LEU A 547 9.47 -23.50 -23.90
C LEU A 547 9.51 -23.58 -22.38
N ILE A 548 8.89 -22.63 -21.70
CA ILE A 548 8.65 -22.64 -20.27
C ILE A 548 7.16 -22.92 -20.08
N ALA A 549 6.83 -24.07 -19.54
CA ALA A 549 5.44 -24.44 -19.22
C ALA A 549 5.37 -24.94 -17.78
N GLY A 550 4.66 -24.19 -16.94
CA GLY A 550 4.69 -24.50 -15.51
C GLY A 550 3.53 -23.89 -14.73
N LEU A 551 3.66 -23.95 -13.43
CA LEU A 551 2.78 -23.32 -12.47
C LEU A 551 3.55 -22.30 -11.63
N SER A 552 2.86 -21.23 -11.21
CA SER A 552 3.43 -20.29 -10.25
C SER A 552 2.43 -19.95 -9.15
N PHE A 553 2.97 -19.74 -7.94
CA PHE A 553 2.23 -19.33 -6.77
C PHE A 553 2.88 -18.10 -6.16
N GLY A 554 2.06 -17.12 -5.79
CA GLY A 554 2.50 -15.90 -5.12
C GLY A 554 1.64 -15.60 -3.89
N TYR A 555 2.29 -15.23 -2.81
CA TYR A 555 1.67 -14.73 -1.60
C TYR A 555 2.23 -13.35 -1.26
N THR A 556 1.35 -12.39 -0.97
CA THR A 556 1.74 -11.05 -0.55
C THR A 556 0.94 -10.65 0.69
N TYR A 557 1.64 -10.32 1.78
CA TYR A 557 1.09 -9.63 2.94
C TYR A 557 1.53 -8.16 2.89
N ASN A 558 0.57 -7.22 2.94
CA ASN A 558 0.85 -5.80 2.86
C ASN A 558 -0.11 -4.99 3.72
N ASN A 559 0.38 -4.45 4.84
CA ASN A 559 -0.39 -3.59 5.73
C ASN A 559 -0.16 -2.07 5.51
N GLN A 560 0.61 -1.69 4.49
CA GLN A 560 0.94 -0.28 4.21
C GLN A 560 -0.30 0.56 3.89
N ARG A 561 -1.29 -0.01 3.18
CA ARG A 561 -2.48 0.71 2.72
C ARG A 561 -3.34 1.28 3.85
N ARG A 562 -3.34 0.64 5.00
CA ARG A 562 -4.12 1.08 6.17
C ARG A 562 -3.32 2.01 7.10
N ASN A 563 -2.00 1.89 7.13
CA ASN A 563 -1.09 2.66 7.98
C ASN A 563 -0.35 3.73 7.16
N LEU A 564 -1.10 4.62 6.50
CA LEU A 564 -0.54 5.79 5.81
C LEU A 564 0.19 6.67 6.85
N GLY A 565 1.50 6.56 6.92
CA GLY A 565 2.33 7.29 7.89
C GLY A 565 2.82 6.47 9.08
N GLY A 566 2.24 5.29 9.36
CA GLY A 566 2.66 4.40 10.45
C GLY A 566 3.70 3.34 10.04
N ASN A 567 3.95 2.42 10.99
CA ASN A 567 4.79 1.25 10.75
C ASN A 567 4.14 0.34 9.70
N ALA A 568 4.94 -0.14 8.77
CA ALA A 568 4.44 -0.95 7.66
C ALA A 568 5.32 -2.18 7.43
N THR A 569 4.67 -3.27 7.04
CA THR A 569 5.33 -4.53 6.68
C THR A 569 4.81 -5.00 5.32
N LEU A 570 5.73 -5.39 4.45
CA LEU A 570 5.47 -6.02 3.17
C LEU A 570 6.25 -7.32 3.12
N PHE A 571 5.54 -8.44 3.07
CA PHE A 571 6.13 -9.75 2.86
C PHE A 571 5.66 -10.32 1.53
N ARG A 572 6.57 -10.87 0.73
CA ARG A 572 6.27 -11.55 -0.53
C ARG A 572 6.98 -12.88 -0.57
N LEU A 573 6.26 -13.89 -1.03
CA LEU A 573 6.76 -15.22 -1.34
C LEU A 573 6.31 -15.55 -2.77
N ASN A 574 7.23 -15.95 -3.62
CA ASN A 574 6.96 -16.46 -4.96
C ASN A 574 7.58 -17.86 -5.10
N PHE A 575 6.84 -18.72 -5.77
CA PHE A 575 7.25 -20.07 -6.13
C PHE A 575 6.88 -20.34 -7.58
N GLU A 576 7.77 -20.94 -8.33
CA GLU A 576 7.58 -21.33 -9.74
C GLU A 576 8.15 -22.73 -9.97
N SER A 577 7.40 -23.58 -10.63
CA SER A 577 7.80 -24.92 -11.04
C SER A 577 7.46 -25.10 -12.51
N ALA A 578 8.47 -25.25 -13.35
CA ALA A 578 8.31 -25.37 -14.79
C ALA A 578 8.80 -26.73 -15.30
N GLY A 579 8.18 -27.24 -16.36
CA GLY A 579 8.55 -28.46 -17.06
C GLY A 579 8.12 -29.75 -16.38
N ASN A 580 7.82 -29.74 -15.08
CA ASN A 580 7.56 -30.98 -14.32
C ASN A 580 6.31 -31.71 -14.74
N LEU A 581 5.20 -30.99 -15.00
CA LEU A 581 3.98 -31.57 -15.51
C LEU A 581 4.18 -32.10 -16.95
N VAL A 582 4.90 -31.35 -17.77
CA VAL A 582 5.22 -31.76 -19.15
C VAL A 582 6.07 -33.02 -19.14
N ASP A 583 7.12 -33.06 -18.32
CA ASP A 583 7.99 -34.24 -18.17
C ASP A 583 7.21 -35.47 -17.71
N GLY A 584 6.30 -35.32 -16.74
CA GLY A 584 5.42 -36.39 -16.31
C GLY A 584 4.51 -36.94 -17.40
N LEU A 585 3.93 -36.08 -18.22
CA LEU A 585 3.09 -36.47 -19.35
C LEU A 585 3.92 -37.11 -20.48
N GLU A 586 5.07 -36.55 -20.79
CA GLU A 586 5.99 -37.10 -21.80
C GLU A 586 6.51 -38.50 -21.42
N ARG A 587 6.79 -38.76 -20.16
CA ARG A 587 7.20 -40.09 -19.67
C ARG A 587 6.09 -41.12 -19.75
N LEU A 588 4.82 -40.64 -19.64
CA LEU A 588 3.64 -41.53 -19.72
C LEU A 588 3.19 -41.78 -21.16
N PHE A 589 3.32 -40.80 -22.06
CA PHE A 589 2.73 -40.81 -23.39
C PHE A 589 3.69 -40.52 -24.54
N GLY A 590 4.91 -40.05 -24.23
CA GLY A 590 5.89 -39.60 -25.22
C GLY A 590 6.94 -40.66 -25.58
N GLU A 591 7.40 -40.59 -26.81
CA GLU A 591 8.57 -41.37 -27.27
C GLU A 591 9.83 -40.51 -27.25
N LYS A 592 10.84 -40.95 -26.52
CA LYS A 592 12.16 -40.36 -26.55
C LYS A 592 12.81 -40.60 -27.91
N ARG A 593 13.10 -39.57 -28.67
CA ARG A 593 13.84 -39.70 -29.91
C ARG A 593 15.26 -40.14 -29.65
N ALA A 594 15.69 -41.22 -30.33
CA ALA A 594 17.01 -41.83 -30.14
C ALA A 594 18.20 -40.92 -30.50
N ASP A 595 17.94 -39.81 -31.20
CA ASP A 595 18.94 -38.84 -31.66
C ASP A 595 19.16 -37.64 -30.71
N ARG A 596 18.47 -37.59 -29.57
CA ARG A 596 18.53 -36.43 -28.63
C ARG A 596 18.53 -36.84 -27.17
N ASP A 597 19.37 -36.16 -26.39
CA ASP A 597 19.43 -36.36 -24.93
C ASP A 597 18.32 -35.61 -24.15
N TYR A 598 17.41 -34.92 -24.84
CA TYR A 598 16.35 -34.12 -24.24
C TYR A 598 15.00 -34.34 -24.93
N TYR A 599 13.92 -34.09 -24.15
CA TYR A 599 12.54 -34.11 -24.64
C TYR A 599 12.15 -32.76 -25.22
N THR A 600 11.21 -32.77 -26.16
CA THR A 600 10.66 -31.59 -26.81
C THR A 600 9.14 -31.64 -26.82
N LEU A 601 8.51 -30.51 -26.59
CA LEU A 601 7.08 -30.30 -26.80
C LEU A 601 6.90 -29.36 -28.00
N PHE A 602 6.08 -29.75 -28.97
CA PHE A 602 5.94 -29.04 -30.27
C PHE A 602 7.28 -28.77 -31.00
N GLY A 603 8.24 -29.64 -30.83
CA GLY A 603 9.59 -29.51 -31.44
C GLY A 603 10.52 -28.51 -30.73
N ILE A 604 10.11 -27.90 -29.65
CA ILE A 604 10.90 -26.97 -28.83
C ILE A 604 11.27 -27.68 -27.52
N ARG A 605 12.54 -27.60 -27.11
CA ARG A 605 13.02 -28.09 -25.81
C ARG A 605 12.32 -27.33 -24.70
N TYR A 606 11.67 -28.03 -23.79
CA TYR A 606 11.06 -27.39 -22.60
C TYR A 606 12.06 -27.28 -21.46
N SER A 607 11.94 -26.16 -20.73
CA SER A 607 12.75 -25.88 -19.55
C SER A 607 12.17 -26.56 -18.33
N GLN A 608 13.04 -27.25 -17.57
CA GLN A 608 12.68 -27.93 -16.33
C GLN A 608 13.48 -27.35 -15.16
N TYR A 609 12.77 -26.60 -14.28
CA TYR A 609 13.37 -25.96 -13.11
C TYR A 609 12.35 -25.71 -12.02
N VAL A 610 12.88 -25.46 -10.82
CA VAL A 610 12.13 -24.90 -9.67
C VAL A 610 12.78 -23.59 -9.27
N ARG A 611 11.97 -22.58 -8.95
CA ARG A 611 12.40 -21.25 -8.48
C ARG A 611 11.55 -20.82 -7.30
N ALA A 612 12.20 -20.30 -6.26
CA ALA A 612 11.52 -19.69 -5.13
C ALA A 612 12.25 -18.42 -4.71
N ASP A 613 11.49 -17.41 -4.30
CA ASP A 613 12.05 -16.21 -3.68
C ASP A 613 11.15 -15.66 -2.57
N VAL A 614 11.79 -15.08 -1.57
CA VAL A 614 11.15 -14.44 -0.43
C VAL A 614 11.71 -13.04 -0.21
N SER A 615 10.84 -12.11 0.09
CA SER A 615 11.19 -10.72 0.42
C SER A 615 10.38 -10.23 1.61
N LEU A 616 11.08 -9.73 2.63
CA LEU A 616 10.49 -9.08 3.79
C LEU A 616 11.00 -7.64 3.85
N SER A 617 10.08 -6.68 3.73
CA SER A 617 10.36 -5.26 3.89
C SER A 617 9.60 -4.72 5.10
N ARG A 618 10.27 -3.92 5.93
CA ARG A 618 9.67 -3.29 7.10
C ARG A 618 10.07 -1.82 7.18
N LYS A 619 9.06 -0.97 7.39
CA LYS A 619 9.22 0.45 7.68
C LYS A 619 8.87 0.67 9.16
N ILE A 620 9.74 1.33 9.90
CA ILE A 620 9.58 1.75 11.29
C ILE A 620 9.63 3.26 11.33
N VAL A 621 8.54 3.89 11.72
CA VAL A 621 8.41 5.34 11.82
C VAL A 621 8.93 5.78 13.19
N LEU A 622 9.89 6.70 13.20
CA LEU A 622 10.49 7.27 14.39
C LEU A 622 9.96 8.68 14.71
N GLY A 623 9.36 9.34 13.74
CA GLY A 623 8.80 10.68 13.83
C GLY A 623 8.03 11.02 12.56
N GLU A 624 7.37 12.18 12.47
CA GLU A 624 6.48 12.54 11.36
C GLU A 624 7.10 12.33 9.95
N LYS A 625 8.39 12.57 9.82
CA LYS A 625 9.12 12.47 8.54
C LYS A 625 10.43 11.70 8.65
N THR A 626 10.62 10.98 9.75
CA THR A 626 11.83 10.19 10.01
C THR A 626 11.46 8.72 10.15
N ALA A 627 12.13 7.86 9.42
CA ALA A 627 11.86 6.43 9.43
C ALA A 627 13.10 5.60 9.13
N PHE A 628 13.15 4.40 9.70
CA PHE A 628 13.98 3.31 9.19
C PHE A 628 13.17 2.43 8.26
N ALA A 629 13.77 2.04 7.15
CA ALA A 629 13.23 1.03 6.24
C ALA A 629 14.29 -0.03 5.99
N GLY A 630 13.91 -1.29 6.07
CA GLY A 630 14.78 -2.42 5.82
C GLY A 630 14.12 -3.45 4.92
N ARG A 631 14.94 -4.15 4.13
CA ARG A 631 14.51 -5.29 3.32
C ARG A 631 15.53 -6.41 3.42
N ILE A 632 15.02 -7.64 3.49
CA ILE A 632 15.79 -8.87 3.31
C ILE A 632 15.18 -9.60 2.14
N TYR A 633 16.02 -10.08 1.24
CA TYR A 633 15.62 -10.84 0.05
C TYR A 633 16.50 -12.08 -0.07
N ALA A 634 15.87 -13.21 -0.32
CA ALA A 634 16.54 -14.47 -0.66
C ALA A 634 15.80 -15.13 -1.82
N GLY A 635 16.54 -15.63 -2.79
CA GLY A 635 15.96 -16.35 -3.92
C GLY A 635 16.91 -17.43 -4.42
N ALA A 636 16.33 -18.53 -4.90
CA ALA A 636 17.06 -19.63 -5.48
C ALA A 636 16.26 -20.24 -6.65
N ALA A 637 16.96 -20.67 -7.68
CA ALA A 637 16.42 -21.38 -8.82
C ALA A 637 17.36 -22.54 -9.19
N ARG A 638 16.79 -23.68 -9.56
CA ARG A 638 17.58 -24.85 -9.94
C ARG A 638 16.99 -25.50 -11.19
N ALA A 639 17.81 -25.60 -12.23
CA ALA A 639 17.52 -26.39 -13.42
C ALA A 639 17.94 -27.86 -13.20
N TYR A 640 17.25 -28.80 -13.82
CA TYR A 640 17.54 -30.22 -13.73
C TYR A 640 16.87 -30.98 -14.88
N SER A 641 17.26 -32.27 -15.02
CA SER A 641 16.70 -33.19 -16.00
C SER A 641 16.75 -32.68 -17.45
N ASN A 642 15.62 -32.14 -17.95
CA ASN A 642 15.54 -31.69 -19.34
C ASN A 642 16.21 -30.32 -19.61
N SER A 643 16.81 -29.68 -18.60
CA SER A 643 17.43 -28.35 -18.71
C SER A 643 18.84 -28.29 -18.22
N ASP A 644 19.73 -27.71 -19.03
CA ASP A 644 21.14 -27.47 -18.67
C ASP A 644 21.32 -26.17 -17.85
N ALA A 645 20.36 -25.21 -17.99
CA ALA A 645 20.40 -23.92 -17.33
C ALA A 645 18.99 -23.40 -17.04
N VAL A 646 18.87 -22.57 -16.02
CA VAL A 646 17.64 -21.78 -15.78
C VAL A 646 17.49 -20.74 -16.89
N PRO A 647 16.29 -20.51 -17.45
CA PRO A 647 16.07 -19.50 -18.49
C PRO A 647 16.54 -18.12 -18.03
N PHE A 648 17.15 -17.35 -18.95
CA PHE A 648 17.70 -16.02 -18.69
C PHE A 648 16.73 -15.07 -17.95
N ASP A 649 15.45 -15.08 -18.35
CA ASP A 649 14.42 -14.22 -17.74
C ASP A 649 14.02 -14.65 -16.31
N ARG A 650 14.49 -15.81 -15.85
CA ARG A 650 14.24 -16.37 -14.52
C ARG A 650 15.45 -16.32 -13.58
N LEU A 651 16.63 -16.00 -14.11
CA LEU A 651 17.84 -15.80 -13.32
C LEU A 651 17.76 -14.54 -12.46
N PHE A 652 18.50 -14.53 -11.36
CA PHE A 652 18.62 -13.37 -10.48
C PHE A 652 19.80 -12.49 -10.91
N TYR A 653 19.71 -11.22 -10.58
CA TYR A 653 20.79 -10.25 -10.73
C TYR A 653 20.88 -9.32 -9.53
N ALA A 654 22.03 -8.71 -9.32
CA ALA A 654 22.27 -7.68 -8.31
C ALA A 654 22.69 -6.36 -8.97
N GLY A 655 22.52 -5.26 -8.21
CA GLY A 655 22.81 -3.90 -8.68
C GLY A 655 21.56 -3.13 -9.13
N GLY A 656 21.73 -1.83 -9.26
CA GLY A 656 20.69 -0.88 -9.68
C GLY A 656 19.95 -0.22 -8.52
N SER A 657 19.07 0.71 -8.87
CA SER A 657 18.43 1.64 -7.93
C SER A 657 17.55 1.00 -6.86
N ASN A 658 17.08 -0.24 -7.04
CA ASN A 658 16.20 -0.96 -6.10
C ASN A 658 16.87 -2.21 -5.49
N SER A 659 18.19 -2.34 -5.64
CA SER A 659 18.97 -3.48 -5.18
C SER A 659 20.27 -2.96 -4.54
N MET A 660 21.43 -3.43 -4.98
CA MET A 660 22.75 -2.99 -4.53
C MET A 660 23.11 -1.65 -5.21
N ARG A 661 22.83 -0.54 -4.56
CA ARG A 661 22.91 0.84 -5.16
C ARG A 661 24.33 1.31 -5.46
N GLY A 662 25.35 0.61 -4.98
CA GLY A 662 26.74 0.87 -5.34
C GLY A 662 27.14 0.33 -6.72
N TRP A 663 26.32 -0.48 -7.37
CA TRP A 663 26.56 -1.10 -8.66
C TRP A 663 25.45 -0.77 -9.66
N ALA A 664 25.84 -0.72 -10.93
CA ALA A 664 24.85 -0.74 -12.02
C ALA A 664 24.13 -2.10 -12.03
N ALA A 665 22.96 -2.15 -12.64
CA ALA A 665 22.21 -3.39 -12.75
C ALA A 665 23.03 -4.44 -13.53
N ARG A 666 23.11 -5.68 -13.00
CA ARG A 666 23.83 -6.81 -13.59
C ARG A 666 25.36 -6.63 -13.67
N THR A 667 25.95 -5.93 -12.69
CA THR A 667 27.41 -5.74 -12.63
C THR A 667 28.04 -6.24 -11.35
N LEU A 668 27.29 -6.86 -10.45
CA LEU A 668 27.78 -7.49 -9.22
C LEU A 668 27.58 -8.99 -9.29
N GLY A 669 28.61 -9.75 -8.92
CA GLY A 669 28.63 -11.23 -8.90
C GLY A 669 28.88 -11.84 -10.28
N PRO A 670 28.62 -13.15 -10.48
CA PRO A 670 28.34 -14.13 -9.43
C PRO A 670 29.56 -14.40 -8.54
N GLY A 671 29.32 -14.57 -7.25
CA GLY A 671 30.37 -14.82 -6.26
C GLY A 671 31.49 -13.80 -6.28
N SER A 672 32.73 -14.28 -6.40
CA SER A 672 33.93 -13.42 -6.49
C SER A 672 34.61 -13.48 -7.86
N VAL A 673 33.90 -13.90 -8.90
CA VAL A 673 34.42 -13.91 -10.27
C VAL A 673 34.76 -12.46 -10.69
N PRO A 674 35.98 -12.23 -11.25
CA PRO A 674 36.37 -10.92 -11.73
C PRO A 674 35.34 -10.36 -12.75
N ASP A 675 35.12 -9.06 -12.70
CA ASP A 675 34.23 -8.37 -13.66
C ASP A 675 34.78 -8.57 -15.07
N PRO A 676 34.06 -9.25 -15.97
CA PRO A 676 34.53 -9.40 -17.34
C PRO A 676 34.60 -8.00 -17.96
N ASP A 677 35.68 -7.70 -18.65
CA ASP A 677 35.85 -6.46 -19.41
C ASP A 677 34.95 -6.45 -20.65
N SER A 678 33.66 -6.76 -20.40
CA SER A 678 32.62 -6.92 -21.38
C SER A 678 31.85 -5.61 -21.53
N ALA A 679 31.55 -5.27 -22.79
CA ALA A 679 30.72 -4.11 -23.12
C ALA A 679 29.28 -4.26 -22.61
N PHE A 680 28.90 -5.46 -22.09
CA PHE A 680 27.53 -5.79 -21.69
C PHE A 680 27.47 -6.25 -20.24
N PRO A 681 26.57 -5.68 -19.42
CA PRO A 681 26.34 -6.14 -18.05
C PRO A 681 25.57 -7.47 -18.08
N THR A 682 26.27 -8.58 -17.89
CA THR A 682 25.75 -9.95 -18.02
C THR A 682 25.78 -10.75 -16.74
N GLN A 683 26.08 -10.13 -15.60
CA GLN A 683 26.20 -10.83 -14.32
C GLN A 683 24.83 -11.31 -13.82
N LEU A 684 24.63 -12.61 -13.86
CA LEU A 684 23.42 -13.31 -13.46
C LEU A 684 23.80 -14.54 -12.61
N GLY A 685 22.86 -14.98 -11.78
CA GLY A 685 23.01 -16.17 -10.96
C GLY A 685 21.66 -16.86 -10.74
N ASP A 686 21.71 -18.09 -10.29
CA ASP A 686 20.51 -18.84 -9.92
C ASP A 686 20.21 -18.80 -8.40
N MET A 687 21.06 -18.11 -7.64
CA MET A 687 20.83 -17.79 -6.23
C MET A 687 21.14 -16.31 -5.96
N LYS A 688 20.37 -15.68 -5.06
CA LYS A 688 20.56 -14.29 -4.63
C LYS A 688 20.26 -14.13 -3.14
N LEU A 689 21.15 -13.45 -2.43
CA LEU A 689 20.93 -12.96 -1.07
C LEU A 689 21.17 -11.46 -1.06
N GLU A 690 20.28 -10.71 -0.43
CA GLU A 690 20.36 -9.25 -0.34
C GLU A 690 19.72 -8.74 0.95
N ALA A 691 20.38 -7.79 1.60
CA ALA A 691 19.87 -7.03 2.73
C ALA A 691 20.09 -5.54 2.48
N ASN A 692 19.05 -4.74 2.69
CA ASN A 692 19.09 -3.29 2.50
C ASN A 692 18.56 -2.61 3.77
N LEU A 693 19.24 -1.53 4.18
CA LEU A 693 18.82 -0.68 5.28
C LEU A 693 18.89 0.77 4.84
N GLU A 694 17.85 1.54 5.12
CA GLU A 694 17.75 2.95 4.78
C GLU A 694 17.21 3.76 5.94
N PHE A 695 17.92 4.80 6.36
CA PHE A 695 17.47 5.80 7.30
C PHE A 695 17.01 7.03 6.52
N ARG A 696 15.75 7.41 6.68
CA ARG A 696 15.09 8.54 6.00
C ARG A 696 14.86 9.68 6.97
N PHE A 697 15.21 10.89 6.57
CA PHE A 697 15.09 12.09 7.42
C PHE A 697 14.70 13.32 6.59
N PRO A 698 13.98 14.28 7.19
CA PRO A 698 13.66 15.52 6.50
C PRO A 698 14.90 16.41 6.39
N ILE A 699 15.11 17.01 5.22
CA ILE A 699 16.10 18.07 5.05
C ILE A 699 15.37 19.41 5.07
N TRP A 700 14.40 19.57 4.14
CA TRP A 700 13.69 20.83 4.03
C TRP A 700 12.46 20.69 3.10
N GLY A 701 11.27 21.12 3.57
CA GLY A 701 10.05 21.18 2.78
C GLY A 701 9.68 19.82 2.17
N ILE A 702 9.78 19.75 0.85
CA ILE A 702 9.57 18.55 0.05
C ILE A 702 10.85 17.72 -0.13
N VAL A 703 12.00 18.23 0.34
CA VAL A 703 13.30 17.57 0.20
C VAL A 703 13.61 16.76 1.44
N HIS A 704 13.80 15.47 1.25
CA HIS A 704 14.20 14.53 2.29
C HIS A 704 15.57 13.94 1.96
N GLY A 705 16.33 13.60 2.99
CA GLY A 705 17.58 12.88 2.89
C GLY A 705 17.39 11.40 3.18
N ALA A 706 18.27 10.60 2.64
CA ALA A 706 18.42 9.22 3.06
C ALA A 706 19.91 8.86 3.14
N THR A 707 20.27 8.05 4.12
CA THR A 707 21.50 7.29 4.12
C THR A 707 21.18 5.82 4.09
N PHE A 708 21.99 5.03 3.40
CA PHE A 708 21.66 3.63 3.19
C PHE A 708 22.91 2.73 3.19
N PHE A 709 22.63 1.46 3.49
CA PHE A 709 23.58 0.36 3.46
C PHE A 709 22.94 -0.80 2.73
N ASP A 710 23.63 -1.34 1.72
CA ASP A 710 23.18 -2.49 0.96
C ASP A 710 24.27 -3.57 1.02
N LEU A 711 23.87 -4.80 1.28
CA LEU A 711 24.71 -5.98 1.40
C LEU A 711 24.10 -7.11 0.58
N GLY A 712 24.86 -7.79 -0.27
CA GLY A 712 24.32 -8.92 -1.03
C GLY A 712 25.21 -9.35 -2.19
N ASN A 713 24.81 -10.42 -2.84
CA ASN A 713 25.43 -10.94 -4.06
C ASN A 713 24.51 -11.96 -4.74
N ILE A 714 24.94 -12.47 -5.87
CA ILE A 714 24.38 -13.60 -6.60
C ILE A 714 25.40 -14.71 -6.73
N TRP A 715 24.94 -15.94 -6.93
CA TRP A 715 25.79 -17.12 -7.11
C TRP A 715 25.11 -18.13 -8.03
N TYR A 716 25.89 -19.14 -8.50
CA TYR A 716 25.34 -20.39 -9.00
C TYR A 716 25.21 -21.40 -7.85
N MET A 717 24.19 -22.27 -7.94
CA MET A 717 23.93 -23.27 -6.89
C MET A 717 24.71 -24.56 -7.06
N GLN A 718 25.14 -24.85 -8.28
CA GLN A 718 25.85 -26.12 -8.63
C GLN A 718 27.26 -25.82 -9.09
N SER A 719 28.21 -26.65 -8.71
CA SER A 719 29.56 -26.61 -9.29
C SER A 719 29.55 -27.25 -10.67
N ASN A 720 30.00 -26.51 -11.68
CA ASN A 720 30.20 -27.01 -13.04
C ASN A 720 31.49 -26.42 -13.63
N PRO A 721 32.65 -27.01 -13.32
CA PRO A 721 33.95 -26.47 -13.74
C PRO A 721 34.12 -26.33 -15.26
N SER A 722 33.32 -27.07 -16.05
CA SER A 722 33.34 -26.96 -17.53
C SER A 722 32.63 -25.70 -18.09
N GLU A 723 31.81 -25.02 -17.25
CA GLU A 723 31.00 -23.89 -17.68
C GLU A 723 31.39 -22.58 -17.00
N TYR A 724 31.82 -22.64 -15.72
CA TYR A 724 32.17 -21.47 -14.90
C TYR A 724 33.12 -21.82 -13.74
N SER A 725 33.79 -20.80 -13.20
CA SER A 725 34.71 -20.96 -12.06
C SER A 725 33.97 -21.30 -10.77
N ASP A 726 34.59 -22.06 -9.88
CA ASP A 726 34.08 -22.37 -8.55
C ASP A 726 33.90 -21.11 -7.67
N ASP A 727 34.61 -20.05 -7.95
CA ASP A 727 34.40 -18.71 -7.32
C ASP A 727 33.03 -18.13 -7.57
N ALA A 728 32.27 -18.60 -8.56
CA ALA A 728 30.90 -18.21 -8.83
C ALA A 728 29.86 -19.00 -8.04
N VAL A 729 30.28 -20.11 -7.40
CA VAL A 729 29.39 -21.07 -6.73
C VAL A 729 29.15 -20.66 -5.29
N PHE A 730 27.92 -20.89 -4.81
CA PHE A 730 27.57 -20.66 -3.41
C PHE A 730 28.11 -21.74 -2.52
N HIS A 731 28.96 -21.36 -1.55
CA HIS A 731 29.45 -22.21 -0.49
C HIS A 731 29.09 -21.60 0.88
N ILE A 732 28.45 -22.37 1.73
CA ILE A 732 27.92 -21.90 3.02
C ILE A 732 29.03 -21.45 3.99
N ASP A 733 30.23 -21.97 3.85
CA ASP A 733 31.42 -21.71 4.67
C ASP A 733 32.14 -20.40 4.30
N ASN A 734 31.94 -19.90 3.06
CA ASN A 734 32.68 -18.74 2.58
C ASN A 734 31.86 -17.66 1.90
N PHE A 735 30.53 -17.84 1.69
CA PHE A 735 29.69 -16.87 0.97
C PHE A 735 29.75 -15.45 1.55
N TYR A 736 29.93 -15.32 2.85
CA TYR A 736 30.02 -14.03 3.53
C TYR A 736 31.23 -13.19 3.11
N LYS A 737 32.31 -13.83 2.62
CA LYS A 737 33.50 -13.16 2.07
C LYS A 737 33.26 -12.65 0.64
N GLN A 738 32.24 -13.17 -0.01
CA GLN A 738 31.84 -12.79 -1.37
C GLN A 738 30.70 -11.79 -1.41
N LEU A 739 30.22 -11.31 -0.27
CA LEU A 739 29.17 -10.30 -0.21
C LEU A 739 29.69 -8.94 -0.67
N GLY A 740 29.03 -8.33 -1.66
CA GLY A 740 29.19 -6.92 -1.99
C GLY A 740 28.60 -6.04 -0.88
N PHE A 741 29.29 -4.99 -0.50
CA PHE A 741 28.83 -4.05 0.51
C PHE A 741 28.98 -2.61 0.02
N ASN A 742 27.91 -1.83 0.09
CA ASN A 742 27.92 -0.42 -0.23
C ASN A 742 27.16 0.42 0.80
N THR A 743 27.55 1.68 0.85
CA THR A 743 26.82 2.74 1.54
C THR A 743 26.54 3.89 0.59
N GLY A 744 25.70 4.81 1.01
CA GLY A 744 25.44 5.98 0.17
C GLY A 744 24.53 7.00 0.80
N LEU A 745 24.41 8.11 0.06
CA LEU A 745 23.51 9.22 0.37
C LEU A 745 22.49 9.37 -0.74
N GLY A 746 21.28 9.72 -0.37
CA GLY A 746 20.21 9.94 -1.32
C GLY A 746 19.40 11.19 -1.01
N ILE A 747 18.95 11.85 -2.08
CA ILE A 747 17.99 12.94 -2.01
C ILE A 747 16.65 12.43 -2.51
N ARG A 748 15.58 12.81 -1.81
CA ARG A 748 14.18 12.48 -2.10
C ARG A 748 13.40 13.77 -2.27
N LEU A 749 12.72 13.93 -3.41
CA LEU A 749 11.80 15.04 -3.65
C LEU A 749 10.37 14.47 -3.57
N ASP A 750 9.69 14.74 -2.46
CA ASP A 750 8.30 14.34 -2.26
C ASP A 750 7.36 15.41 -2.81
N ILE A 751 6.81 15.17 -4.00
CA ILE A 751 5.90 16.09 -4.70
C ILE A 751 4.43 15.70 -4.51
N LYS A 752 4.09 15.02 -3.40
CA LYS A 752 2.77 14.51 -2.98
C LYS A 752 2.24 13.32 -3.78
N PHE A 753 2.29 13.35 -5.11
CA PHE A 753 1.85 12.26 -5.98
C PHE A 753 2.98 11.30 -6.39
N ALA A 754 4.22 11.73 -6.25
CA ALA A 754 5.40 10.92 -6.54
C ALA A 754 6.60 11.34 -5.68
N VAL A 755 7.51 10.42 -5.43
CA VAL A 755 8.80 10.68 -4.80
C VAL A 755 9.89 10.46 -5.84
N LEU A 756 10.56 11.54 -6.25
CA LEU A 756 11.74 11.45 -7.10
C LEU A 756 12.96 11.26 -6.23
N ARG A 757 13.82 10.33 -6.56
CA ARG A 757 15.04 10.05 -5.78
C ARG A 757 16.28 10.04 -6.64
N LEU A 758 17.36 10.50 -6.04
CA LEU A 758 18.72 10.44 -6.57
C LEU A 758 19.59 9.81 -5.49
N ASP A 759 20.13 8.64 -5.75
CA ASP A 759 20.99 7.89 -4.83
C ASP A 759 22.41 7.85 -5.37
N TRP A 760 23.36 8.28 -4.53
CA TRP A 760 24.79 8.12 -4.78
C TRP A 760 25.33 7.01 -3.89
N GLY A 761 25.59 5.85 -4.49
CA GLY A 761 26.12 4.67 -3.83
C GLY A 761 27.64 4.58 -3.98
N ILE A 762 28.31 4.19 -2.92
CA ILE A 762 29.76 4.02 -2.82
C ILE A 762 30.05 2.58 -2.46
N GLN A 763 30.80 1.87 -3.31
CA GLN A 763 31.24 0.50 -3.04
C GLN A 763 32.28 0.50 -1.92
N LEU A 764 32.02 -0.19 -0.82
CA LEU A 764 32.95 -0.38 0.29
C LEU A 764 33.69 -1.70 0.17
N HIS A 765 33.00 -2.76 -0.21
CA HIS A 765 33.58 -4.06 -0.50
C HIS A 765 33.06 -4.58 -1.83
N ASN A 766 33.94 -4.78 -2.80
CA ASN A 766 33.63 -5.33 -4.11
C ASN A 766 34.30 -6.72 -4.28
N PRO A 767 33.52 -7.81 -4.19
CA PRO A 767 34.06 -9.17 -4.26
C PRO A 767 34.66 -9.52 -5.63
N ASN A 768 34.26 -8.81 -6.69
CA ASN A 768 34.72 -9.03 -8.06
C ASN A 768 36.11 -8.44 -8.34
N GLN A 769 36.73 -7.75 -7.37
CA GLN A 769 38.08 -7.24 -7.45
C GLN A 769 39.08 -8.31 -6.93
N PRO A 770 40.37 -8.25 -7.34
CA PRO A 770 41.44 -9.09 -6.77
C PRO A 770 41.45 -9.03 -5.24
N ALA A 771 41.87 -10.10 -4.57
CA ALA A 771 41.76 -10.25 -3.12
C ALA A 771 42.33 -9.07 -2.30
N GLY A 772 43.42 -8.43 -2.78
CA GLY A 772 44.02 -7.27 -2.13
C GLY A 772 43.30 -5.93 -2.39
N GLU A 773 42.39 -5.87 -3.34
CA GLU A 773 41.71 -4.64 -3.78
C GLU A 773 40.18 -4.63 -3.49
N ARG A 774 39.67 -5.67 -2.82
CA ARG A 774 38.22 -5.81 -2.56
C ARG A 774 37.66 -4.72 -1.68
N TRP A 775 38.43 -4.28 -0.68
CA TRP A 775 38.05 -3.19 0.19
C TRP A 775 38.47 -1.84 -0.38
N ILE A 776 37.63 -0.83 -0.20
CA ILE A 776 37.92 0.53 -0.68
C ILE A 776 39.06 1.15 0.15
N HIS A 777 40.17 1.52 -0.49
CA HIS A 777 41.26 2.29 0.12
C HIS A 777 41.19 3.76 -0.27
N ASN A 778 40.70 4.06 -1.47
CA ASN A 778 40.58 5.42 -1.99
C ASN A 778 39.23 5.60 -2.73
N LEU A 779 38.56 6.71 -2.45
CA LEU A 779 37.32 7.06 -3.13
C LEU A 779 37.63 7.50 -4.57
N ARG A 780 37.24 6.69 -5.57
CA ARG A 780 37.32 6.98 -6.99
C ARG A 780 35.96 6.94 -7.63
N TRP A 781 35.71 7.75 -8.68
CA TRP A 781 34.47 7.73 -9.42
C TRP A 781 34.06 6.33 -9.90
N LYS A 782 35.00 5.51 -10.30
CA LYS A 782 34.76 4.14 -10.75
C LYS A 782 34.16 3.23 -9.67
N ASN A 783 34.33 3.58 -8.39
CA ASN A 783 33.79 2.84 -7.24
C ASN A 783 32.46 3.43 -6.76
N THR A 784 31.80 4.23 -7.56
CA THR A 784 30.52 4.87 -7.22
C THR A 784 29.49 4.68 -8.32
N ALA A 785 28.22 4.64 -7.93
CA ALA A 785 27.11 4.61 -8.86
C ALA A 785 26.09 5.70 -8.48
N LEU A 786 25.62 6.43 -9.49
CA LEU A 786 24.55 7.39 -9.35
C LEU A 786 23.26 6.79 -9.93
N ASN A 787 22.26 6.61 -9.10
CA ASN A 787 21.00 6.01 -9.47
C ASN A 787 19.86 7.03 -9.36
N PHE A 788 19.08 7.16 -10.43
CA PHE A 788 17.81 7.86 -10.41
C PHE A 788 16.66 6.86 -10.22
N GLY A 789 15.62 7.24 -9.50
CA GLY A 789 14.46 6.40 -9.28
C GLY A 789 13.21 7.20 -8.96
N VAL A 790 12.06 6.55 -9.14
CA VAL A 790 10.75 7.06 -8.75
C VAL A 790 10.17 6.13 -7.69
N GLY A 791 9.64 6.71 -6.61
CA GLY A 791 9.19 5.96 -5.44
C GLY A 791 10.33 5.58 -4.48
N TYR A 792 9.98 4.91 -3.39
CA TYR A 792 10.94 4.33 -2.47
C TYR A 792 11.48 2.99 -3.01
N PRO A 793 12.72 2.58 -2.66
CA PRO A 793 13.33 1.37 -3.24
C PRO A 793 12.67 0.08 -2.74
N PHE A 794 12.03 0.11 -1.57
CA PHE A 794 11.33 -1.02 -0.95
C PHE A 794 10.36 -0.55 0.14
#